data_ca7fc11bddbd9d125a6f773f33a74e10
#
_entry.id   ca7fc11bddbd9d125a6f773f33a74e10
#
_cell.length_a   1.000
_cell.length_b   1.000
_cell.length_c   1.000
_cell.angle_alpha   90.00
_cell.angle_beta   90.00
_cell.angle_gamma   90.00
#
_symmetry.space_group_name_H-M   'P 1'
#
loop_
_entity.id
_entity.type
_entity.pdbx_description
1 polymer ?
#
loop_
_entity_poly.entity_id
_entity_poly.type
_entity_poly.pdbx_seq_one_letter_code
_entity_poly.pdbx_strand_id
1 'polypeptide(L)'
;MPYRASVGYTNQQGTLETSKYERGTLDLSLSPNFFDKHLTVNLNAKGVVTSQRYASGGVVGSAAFFNPTIDPYFRNDDGSIDYTTTNGYWNYGSGRGEDFTPNTLLGAGPLSQLYDRDNTARAKRFIGNAQIDYKVHGFEALRFNLNLGLDVSSAKTYDGVNPGSFQAYTDTEARGWGQYSWTTNFRRNHLLEFYANFNKEWDIHHLDVMAGYSWQHFYSSDHSVSYFNETHEQKGEDSRYPFNRQENYLLSFYGRLNYSIASKYLFTVTLRDDASSRFSEDTRWGLFPSGAFAWNIAEENFLKDSRAVSALKLRVGVGQTGQQEIGSNYPYLARYYMSTDVYKTYYMGSAGHMFYLTPGAYDPNIKWETTTTYNVGLDFGFLGGRINGSVDWYLRQTDDLLNSVITPMGSNFGNTVLTNIGSMENKGVEFNLNFIPVQTKDWNLTVGFNGTFQHTEFTKLNNTDDPDYNIQTGSITKGTGNLLQIHKVGYAPYTFYCFQQLYDQDGNPIQNALVDRDKDGKITQADRYMTDKSPNPDFFYGISLKLNYKNWDFGFNGHGSAGNWVFNDFASANSTSNIDINAGNLPNFARLVKKTGFTKANSGEQWYSDMFLENASFFRMDDINLGYTFNKIGNWKGSMRVAFGVQNVFVITDYSGVDPEIPGVNGIDGSIWPRPRTYSLRLNVNF
;
A
#
# COMPACT_ATOMS: atom_id res chain seq x y z
N MET A 1 -16.62 -25.08 -28.31
CA MET A 1 -16.86 -23.98 -27.37
C MET A 1 -15.84 -24.12 -26.25
N PRO A 2 -14.83 -23.24 -26.14
CA PRO A 2 -13.87 -23.29 -25.06
C PRO A 2 -14.55 -22.91 -23.72
N TYR A 3 -14.32 -23.69 -22.70
CA TYR A 3 -14.77 -23.39 -21.35
C TYR A 3 -13.70 -23.79 -20.34
N ARG A 4 -13.70 -23.11 -19.19
CA ARG A 4 -12.86 -23.42 -18.05
C ARG A 4 -13.68 -23.28 -16.78
N ALA A 5 -13.58 -24.26 -15.90
CA ALA A 5 -14.10 -24.19 -14.54
C ALA A 5 -12.96 -24.50 -13.57
N SER A 6 -12.81 -23.70 -12.54
CA SER A 6 -11.79 -23.89 -11.50
C SER A 6 -12.42 -23.74 -10.14
N VAL A 7 -12.10 -24.62 -9.23
CA VAL A 7 -12.46 -24.55 -7.81
C VAL A 7 -11.18 -24.48 -7.00
N GLY A 8 -11.10 -23.56 -6.07
CA GLY A 8 -9.97 -23.39 -5.17
C GLY A 8 -10.40 -23.32 -3.73
N TYR A 9 -9.63 -23.95 -2.85
CA TYR A 9 -9.77 -23.81 -1.41
C TYR A 9 -8.41 -23.51 -0.80
N THR A 10 -8.39 -22.54 0.12
CA THR A 10 -7.20 -22.15 0.89
C THR A 10 -7.57 -22.20 2.36
N ASN A 11 -6.72 -22.82 3.17
CA ASN A 11 -6.78 -22.76 4.63
C ASN A 11 -5.38 -22.43 5.13
N GLN A 12 -5.26 -21.35 5.87
CA GLN A 12 -4.00 -20.84 6.37
C GLN A 12 -4.15 -20.46 7.85
N GLN A 13 -3.23 -20.93 8.67
CA GLN A 13 -3.03 -20.44 10.01
C GLN A 13 -1.90 -19.43 10.00
N GLY A 14 -2.05 -18.32 10.74
CA GLY A 14 -1.00 -17.31 10.85
C GLY A 14 0.10 -17.73 11.83
N THR A 15 1.14 -16.92 11.89
CA THR A 15 2.26 -17.12 12.84
C THR A 15 1.90 -16.79 14.28
N LEU A 16 0.89 -15.93 14.49
CA LEU A 16 0.27 -15.72 15.79
C LEU A 16 -0.87 -16.72 15.98
N GLU A 17 -0.90 -17.33 17.14
CA GLU A 17 -2.01 -18.17 17.57
C GLU A 17 -3.32 -17.38 17.46
N THR A 18 -4.44 -18.08 17.24
CA THR A 18 -5.78 -17.56 16.96
C THR A 18 -5.98 -16.98 15.56
N SER A 19 -4.95 -16.54 14.84
CA SER A 19 -5.13 -16.04 13.48
C SER A 19 -5.38 -17.16 12.46
N LYS A 20 -6.44 -17.02 11.65
CA LYS A 20 -6.85 -18.01 10.65
C LYS A 20 -7.44 -17.32 9.42
N TYR A 21 -7.17 -17.86 8.25
CA TYR A 21 -7.75 -17.43 6.99
C TYR A 21 -8.23 -18.62 6.16
N GLU A 22 -9.46 -18.59 5.74
CA GLU A 22 -10.08 -19.59 4.84
C GLU A 22 -10.67 -18.88 3.63
N ARG A 23 -10.48 -19.45 2.45
CA ARG A 23 -11.02 -18.90 1.19
C ARG A 23 -11.47 -20.03 0.27
N GLY A 24 -12.72 -19.95 -0.16
CA GLY A 24 -13.25 -20.73 -1.28
C GLY A 24 -13.38 -19.86 -2.52
N THR A 25 -12.99 -20.38 -3.68
CA THR A 25 -13.13 -19.70 -4.99
C THR A 25 -13.77 -20.62 -6.00
N LEU A 26 -14.64 -20.05 -6.84
CA LEU A 26 -15.17 -20.66 -8.04
C LEU A 26 -14.97 -19.71 -9.21
N ASP A 27 -14.22 -20.16 -10.24
CA ASP A 27 -13.98 -19.39 -11.45
C ASP A 27 -14.55 -20.13 -12.65
N LEU A 28 -15.40 -19.45 -13.42
CA LEU A 28 -16.00 -19.95 -14.66
C LEU A 28 -15.64 -19.01 -15.81
N SER A 29 -15.18 -19.57 -16.92
CA SER A 29 -14.91 -18.83 -18.15
C SER A 29 -15.47 -19.57 -19.34
N LEU A 30 -16.19 -18.83 -20.21
CA LEU A 30 -16.78 -19.33 -21.43
C LEU A 30 -16.41 -18.40 -22.58
N SER A 31 -15.96 -18.97 -23.69
CA SER A 31 -15.56 -18.19 -24.87
C SER A 31 -16.14 -18.75 -26.16
N PRO A 32 -17.49 -18.74 -26.34
CA PRO A 32 -18.12 -19.16 -27.58
C PRO A 32 -17.85 -18.20 -28.74
N ASN A 33 -17.74 -18.78 -29.93
CA ASN A 33 -17.66 -18.04 -31.17
C ASN A 33 -18.88 -18.41 -32.04
N PHE A 34 -19.44 -17.43 -32.73
CA PHE A 34 -20.59 -17.58 -33.63
C PHE A 34 -20.26 -16.94 -34.99
N PHE A 35 -21.03 -17.33 -36.00
CA PHE A 35 -20.94 -16.77 -37.34
C PHE A 35 -19.51 -16.78 -37.90
N ASP A 36 -18.91 -17.97 -37.95
CA ASP A 36 -17.55 -18.17 -38.45
C ASP A 36 -16.50 -17.25 -37.78
N LYS A 37 -16.65 -17.05 -36.44
CA LYS A 37 -15.82 -16.18 -35.59
C LYS A 37 -16.02 -14.67 -35.81
N HIS A 38 -17.08 -14.25 -36.48
CA HIS A 38 -17.42 -12.83 -36.54
C HIS A 38 -17.93 -12.30 -35.19
N LEU A 39 -18.60 -13.15 -34.40
CA LEU A 39 -19.01 -12.80 -33.05
C LEU A 39 -18.28 -13.69 -32.03
N THR A 40 -17.49 -13.07 -31.18
CA THR A 40 -16.83 -13.70 -30.02
C THR A 40 -17.46 -13.15 -28.74
N VAL A 41 -17.87 -14.04 -27.86
CA VAL A 41 -18.41 -13.67 -26.54
C VAL A 41 -17.49 -14.28 -25.48
N ASN A 42 -16.93 -13.46 -24.61
CA ASN A 42 -16.15 -13.92 -23.47
C ASN A 42 -16.92 -13.62 -22.18
N LEU A 43 -17.29 -14.67 -21.47
CA LEU A 43 -18.00 -14.57 -20.19
C LEU A 43 -17.09 -15.09 -19.08
N ASN A 44 -16.83 -14.28 -18.08
CA ASN A 44 -16.08 -14.66 -16.90
C ASN A 44 -16.91 -14.38 -15.65
N ALA A 45 -16.97 -15.35 -14.76
CA ALA A 45 -17.66 -15.22 -13.48
C ALA A 45 -16.80 -15.83 -12.38
N LYS A 46 -16.54 -15.05 -11.34
CA LYS A 46 -15.75 -15.47 -10.18
C LYS A 46 -16.51 -15.21 -8.90
N GLY A 47 -16.75 -16.28 -8.13
CA GLY A 47 -17.28 -16.22 -6.78
C GLY A 47 -16.17 -16.47 -5.75
N VAL A 48 -16.12 -15.64 -4.71
CA VAL A 48 -15.17 -15.79 -3.60
C VAL A 48 -15.92 -15.68 -2.28
N VAL A 49 -15.63 -16.61 -1.37
CA VAL A 49 -16.09 -16.56 0.03
C VAL A 49 -14.87 -16.66 0.91
N THR A 50 -14.74 -15.73 1.87
CA THR A 50 -13.64 -15.73 2.84
C THR A 50 -14.16 -15.72 4.26
N SER A 51 -13.45 -16.40 5.16
CA SER A 51 -13.60 -16.32 6.60
C SER A 51 -12.22 -16.09 7.22
N GLN A 52 -12.10 -15.09 8.07
CA GLN A 52 -10.83 -14.72 8.69
C GLN A 52 -11.03 -14.44 10.17
N ARG A 53 -10.09 -14.88 10.99
CA ARG A 53 -9.91 -14.45 12.37
C ARG A 53 -8.58 -13.70 12.49
N TYR A 54 -8.62 -12.51 13.06
CA TYR A 54 -7.46 -11.66 13.26
C TYR A 54 -6.94 -11.81 14.69
N ALA A 55 -5.66 -12.04 14.86
CA ALA A 55 -5.02 -11.86 16.15
C ALA A 55 -4.85 -10.35 16.44
N SER A 56 -4.85 -9.97 17.70
CA SER A 56 -4.63 -8.58 18.10
C SER A 56 -3.25 -8.09 17.65
N GLY A 57 -3.19 -6.95 16.94
CA GLY A 57 -1.95 -6.36 16.45
C GLY A 57 -0.98 -5.93 17.56
N GLY A 58 -1.49 -5.56 18.72
CA GLY A 58 -0.69 -5.13 19.87
C GLY A 58 0.03 -6.24 20.62
N VAL A 59 -0.35 -7.51 20.38
CA VAL A 59 0.15 -8.65 21.18
C VAL A 59 1.66 -8.83 21.10
N VAL A 60 2.27 -8.59 19.94
CA VAL A 60 3.73 -8.75 19.75
C VAL A 60 4.49 -7.74 20.60
N GLY A 61 4.08 -6.46 20.54
CA GLY A 61 4.68 -5.42 21.37
C GLY A 61 4.44 -5.66 22.86
N SER A 62 3.21 -6.01 23.24
CA SER A 62 2.87 -6.33 24.61
C SER A 62 3.70 -7.51 25.18
N ALA A 63 3.90 -8.55 24.37
CA ALA A 63 4.72 -9.72 24.78
C ALA A 63 6.23 -9.36 24.84
N ALA A 64 6.72 -8.53 23.90
CA ALA A 64 8.14 -8.13 23.88
C ALA A 64 8.55 -7.33 25.13
N PHE A 65 7.65 -6.48 25.63
CA PHE A 65 7.89 -5.64 26.81
C PHE A 65 7.25 -6.17 28.10
N PHE A 66 6.62 -7.34 28.06
CA PHE A 66 6.08 -7.98 29.26
C PHE A 66 7.19 -8.29 30.25
N ASN A 67 6.93 -8.08 31.54
CA ASN A 67 7.89 -8.40 32.60
C ASN A 67 8.14 -9.90 32.66
N PRO A 68 9.36 -10.39 32.39
CA PRO A 68 9.65 -11.82 32.35
C PRO A 68 9.62 -12.51 33.71
N THR A 69 9.51 -11.76 34.80
CA THR A 69 9.42 -12.31 36.17
C THR A 69 7.98 -12.52 36.64
N ILE A 70 7.00 -12.08 35.85
CA ILE A 70 5.57 -12.21 36.16
C ILE A 70 4.99 -13.44 35.42
N ASP A 71 4.23 -14.28 36.16
CA ASP A 71 3.42 -15.31 35.54
C ASP A 71 2.35 -14.65 34.65
N PRO A 72 2.20 -15.06 33.39
CA PRO A 72 1.19 -14.49 32.50
C PRO A 72 -0.26 -14.87 32.90
N TYR A 73 -0.44 -15.64 33.95
CA TYR A 73 -1.74 -16.00 34.54
C TYR A 73 -1.85 -15.49 35.98
N PHE A 74 -3.04 -15.07 36.37
CA PHE A 74 -3.36 -14.95 37.80
C PHE A 74 -3.50 -16.35 38.40
N ARG A 75 -2.83 -16.59 39.56
CA ARG A 75 -2.90 -17.87 40.25
C ARG A 75 -3.40 -17.72 41.67
N ASN A 76 -4.15 -18.72 42.09
CA ASN A 76 -4.53 -18.94 43.48
C ASN A 76 -3.34 -19.49 44.30
N ASP A 77 -3.46 -19.52 45.61
CA ASP A 77 -2.41 -20.02 46.51
C ASP A 77 -2.08 -21.50 46.30
N ASP A 78 -3.02 -22.30 45.78
CA ASP A 78 -2.84 -23.69 45.41
C ASP A 78 -2.16 -23.88 44.03
N GLY A 79 -1.84 -22.81 43.30
CA GLY A 79 -1.21 -22.81 41.98
C GLY A 79 -2.20 -22.94 40.82
N SER A 80 -3.50 -23.10 41.06
CA SER A 80 -4.52 -23.12 40.00
C SER A 80 -4.72 -21.72 39.41
N ILE A 81 -5.27 -21.63 38.17
CA ILE A 81 -5.56 -20.32 37.54
C ILE A 81 -6.79 -19.71 38.22
N ASP A 82 -6.67 -18.43 38.58
CA ASP A 82 -7.77 -17.63 39.14
C ASP A 82 -8.60 -17.01 37.99
N TYR A 83 -9.59 -17.73 37.52
CA TYR A 83 -10.48 -17.25 36.44
C TYR A 83 -11.43 -16.13 36.86
N THR A 84 -11.49 -15.78 38.14
CA THR A 84 -12.34 -14.66 38.63
C THR A 84 -11.70 -13.30 38.36
N THR A 85 -10.37 -13.27 38.18
CA THR A 85 -9.61 -12.06 37.87
C THR A 85 -9.25 -12.06 36.40
N THR A 86 -9.84 -11.13 35.61
CA THR A 86 -9.57 -10.91 34.18
C THR A 86 -9.46 -12.20 33.36
N ASN A 87 -10.42 -13.12 33.53
CA ASN A 87 -10.46 -14.45 32.86
C ASN A 87 -9.20 -15.31 33.09
N GLY A 88 -8.48 -15.07 34.17
CA GLY A 88 -7.27 -15.81 34.52
C GLY A 88 -6.00 -15.28 33.89
N TYR A 89 -6.05 -14.32 32.98
CA TYR A 89 -4.88 -13.72 32.34
C TYR A 89 -4.36 -12.56 33.17
N TRP A 90 -3.05 -12.56 33.40
CA TRP A 90 -2.43 -11.46 34.15
C TRP A 90 -2.53 -10.14 33.37
N ASN A 91 -2.94 -9.09 34.05
CA ASN A 91 -3.09 -7.74 33.53
C ASN A 91 -2.60 -6.69 34.53
N TYR A 92 -2.23 -5.53 34.05
CA TYR A 92 -1.78 -4.43 34.90
C TYR A 92 -2.92 -3.83 35.70
N GLY A 93 -2.81 -3.86 37.02
CA GLY A 93 -3.83 -3.34 37.93
C GLY A 93 -3.54 -3.72 39.39
N SER A 94 -4.52 -3.50 40.26
CA SER A 94 -4.47 -3.84 41.68
C SER A 94 -5.75 -4.54 42.12
N GLY A 95 -5.65 -5.39 43.15
CA GLY A 95 -6.77 -6.21 43.62
C GLY A 95 -6.92 -7.54 42.84
N ARG A 96 -8.01 -8.25 43.16
CA ARG A 96 -8.37 -9.53 42.52
C ARG A 96 -9.87 -9.71 42.43
N GLY A 97 -10.35 -10.56 41.57
CA GLY A 97 -11.77 -10.85 41.38
C GLY A 97 -12.55 -9.60 41.02
N GLU A 98 -13.66 -9.38 41.70
CA GLU A 98 -14.52 -8.20 41.54
C GLU A 98 -13.85 -6.88 41.97
N ASP A 99 -12.88 -6.96 42.90
CA ASP A 99 -12.12 -5.79 43.39
C ASP A 99 -10.94 -5.42 42.47
N PHE A 100 -10.74 -6.11 41.36
CA PHE A 100 -9.66 -5.79 40.42
C PHE A 100 -9.89 -4.40 39.80
N THR A 101 -8.90 -3.53 39.96
CA THR A 101 -8.90 -2.19 39.37
C THR A 101 -7.81 -2.10 38.31
N PRO A 102 -8.16 -1.98 37.01
CA PRO A 102 -7.19 -1.91 35.93
C PRO A 102 -6.37 -0.62 35.98
N ASN A 103 -5.08 -0.71 35.66
CA ASN A 103 -4.28 0.46 35.34
C ASN A 103 -4.49 0.84 33.88
N THR A 104 -5.35 1.83 33.64
CA THR A 104 -5.73 2.26 32.27
C THR A 104 -4.61 2.96 31.50
N LEU A 105 -3.50 3.33 32.15
CA LEU A 105 -2.31 3.88 31.51
C LEU A 105 -1.47 2.79 30.82
N LEU A 106 -1.68 1.53 31.19
CA LEU A 106 -1.02 0.36 30.63
C LEU A 106 -2.03 -0.47 29.83
N GLY A 107 -1.57 -1.07 28.77
CA GLY A 107 -2.43 -1.92 27.94
C GLY A 107 -2.72 -3.28 28.59
N ALA A 108 -3.63 -4.05 28.00
CA ALA A 108 -3.89 -5.42 28.41
C ALA A 108 -2.65 -6.31 28.29
N GLY A 109 -2.53 -7.30 29.16
CA GLY A 109 -1.49 -8.33 29.08
C GLY A 109 -1.57 -9.13 27.76
N PRO A 110 -0.45 -9.73 27.31
CA PRO A 110 -0.39 -10.37 25.99
C PRO A 110 -1.38 -11.52 25.81
N LEU A 111 -1.62 -12.34 26.83
CA LEU A 111 -2.57 -13.45 26.73
C LEU A 111 -4.03 -12.97 26.70
N SER A 112 -4.38 -11.93 27.47
CA SER A 112 -5.70 -11.30 27.40
C SER A 112 -5.95 -10.71 26.02
N GLN A 113 -4.96 -10.03 25.42
CA GLN A 113 -5.08 -9.52 24.05
C GLN A 113 -5.30 -10.62 23.01
N LEU A 114 -4.75 -11.81 23.24
CA LEU A 114 -4.78 -12.93 22.30
C LEU A 114 -6.08 -13.75 22.41
N TYR A 115 -6.56 -14.00 23.63
CA TYR A 115 -7.64 -14.95 23.88
C TYR A 115 -8.97 -14.31 24.29
N ASP A 116 -8.94 -13.13 24.93
CA ASP A 116 -10.17 -12.42 25.31
C ASP A 116 -10.79 -11.63 24.18
N ARG A 117 -10.11 -11.51 23.03
CA ARG A 117 -10.63 -10.80 21.87
C ARG A 117 -10.92 -11.75 20.73
N ASP A 118 -12.13 -11.66 20.19
CA ASP A 118 -12.57 -12.35 18.99
C ASP A 118 -12.86 -11.35 17.87
N ASN A 119 -11.90 -11.20 16.95
CA ASN A 119 -12.04 -10.33 15.77
C ASN A 119 -12.12 -11.21 14.54
N THR A 120 -13.32 -11.32 13.95
CA THR A 120 -13.60 -12.16 12.80
C THR A 120 -14.22 -11.37 11.65
N ALA A 121 -13.90 -11.76 10.43
CA ALA A 121 -14.52 -11.20 9.24
C ALA A 121 -14.99 -12.29 8.29
N ARG A 122 -16.17 -12.09 7.70
CA ARG A 122 -16.71 -12.93 6.62
C ARG A 122 -17.03 -12.05 5.43
N ALA A 123 -16.48 -12.39 4.27
CA ALA A 123 -16.74 -11.64 3.06
C ALA A 123 -17.19 -12.57 1.92
N LYS A 124 -18.05 -12.04 1.07
CA LYS A 124 -18.50 -12.64 -0.19
C LYS A 124 -18.24 -11.64 -1.30
N ARG A 125 -17.68 -12.10 -2.41
CA ARG A 125 -17.44 -11.25 -3.57
C ARG A 125 -17.80 -12.00 -4.84
N PHE A 126 -18.48 -11.30 -5.74
CA PHE A 126 -18.76 -11.75 -7.08
C PHE A 126 -18.15 -10.77 -8.08
N ILE A 127 -17.40 -11.29 -9.03
CA ILE A 127 -16.82 -10.53 -10.13
C ILE A 127 -17.36 -11.17 -11.42
N GLY A 128 -18.06 -10.39 -12.22
CA GLY A 128 -18.59 -10.80 -13.51
C GLY A 128 -18.05 -9.90 -14.61
N ASN A 129 -17.73 -10.50 -15.77
CA ASN A 129 -17.35 -9.77 -16.97
C ASN A 129 -17.97 -10.44 -18.18
N ALA A 130 -18.58 -9.65 -19.05
CA ALA A 130 -19.10 -10.06 -20.34
C ALA A 130 -18.53 -9.16 -21.43
N GLN A 131 -17.67 -9.72 -22.28
CA GLN A 131 -17.12 -9.04 -23.43
C GLN A 131 -17.70 -9.61 -24.73
N ILE A 132 -18.22 -8.75 -25.56
CA ILE A 132 -18.78 -9.06 -26.87
C ILE A 132 -17.96 -8.35 -27.93
N ASP A 133 -17.36 -9.12 -28.82
CA ASP A 133 -16.56 -8.62 -29.94
C ASP A 133 -17.19 -9.05 -31.25
N TYR A 134 -17.56 -8.10 -32.10
CA TYR A 134 -18.22 -8.33 -33.35
C TYR A 134 -17.45 -7.73 -34.52
N LYS A 135 -16.99 -8.56 -35.46
CA LYS A 135 -16.41 -8.18 -36.74
C LYS A 135 -17.53 -8.04 -37.78
N VAL A 136 -17.56 -6.91 -38.47
CA VAL A 136 -18.60 -6.63 -39.45
C VAL A 136 -18.47 -7.56 -40.65
N HIS A 137 -19.54 -8.29 -40.98
CA HIS A 137 -19.58 -9.17 -42.15
C HIS A 137 -19.35 -8.39 -43.45
N GLY A 138 -18.41 -8.85 -44.28
CA GLY A 138 -18.03 -8.18 -45.51
C GLY A 138 -17.19 -6.93 -45.37
N PHE A 139 -16.96 -6.48 -44.15
CA PHE A 139 -16.07 -5.35 -43.83
C PHE A 139 -15.30 -5.64 -42.53
N GLU A 140 -14.55 -6.72 -42.51
CA GLU A 140 -13.90 -7.31 -41.33
C GLU A 140 -12.81 -6.42 -40.72
N ALA A 141 -12.37 -5.39 -41.44
CA ALA A 141 -11.49 -4.35 -40.91
C ALA A 141 -12.13 -3.58 -39.76
N LEU A 142 -13.47 -3.51 -39.72
CA LEU A 142 -14.22 -2.83 -38.66
C LEU A 142 -14.79 -3.83 -37.67
N ARG A 143 -14.54 -3.59 -36.39
CA ARG A 143 -15.05 -4.38 -35.27
C ARG A 143 -15.59 -3.49 -34.16
N PHE A 144 -16.59 -3.99 -33.47
CA PHE A 144 -17.18 -3.36 -32.29
C PHE A 144 -16.93 -4.24 -31.07
N ASN A 145 -16.58 -3.62 -29.98
CA ASN A 145 -16.39 -4.30 -28.70
C ASN A 145 -17.25 -3.66 -27.64
N LEU A 146 -18.01 -4.50 -26.92
CA LEU A 146 -18.77 -4.11 -25.73
C LEU A 146 -18.26 -4.94 -24.56
N ASN A 147 -17.83 -4.26 -23.49
CA ASN A 147 -17.35 -4.86 -22.25
C ASN A 147 -18.24 -4.40 -21.08
N LEU A 148 -18.86 -5.35 -20.39
CA LEU A 148 -19.69 -5.13 -19.21
C LEU A 148 -19.03 -5.78 -18.01
N GLY A 149 -18.74 -5.01 -16.97
CA GLY A 149 -18.13 -5.47 -15.73
C GLY A 149 -19.00 -5.21 -14.52
N LEU A 150 -19.01 -6.17 -13.60
CA LEU A 150 -19.67 -6.08 -12.30
C LEU A 150 -18.75 -6.65 -11.23
N ASP A 151 -18.50 -5.88 -10.17
CA ASP A 151 -17.80 -6.32 -8.97
C ASP A 151 -18.61 -5.95 -7.74
N VAL A 152 -19.15 -6.94 -7.06
CA VAL A 152 -19.97 -6.76 -5.86
C VAL A 152 -19.35 -7.52 -4.71
N SER A 153 -19.13 -6.83 -3.59
CA SER A 153 -18.67 -7.44 -2.36
C SER A 153 -19.48 -7.02 -1.15
N SER A 154 -19.66 -7.95 -0.23
CA SER A 154 -20.27 -7.71 1.08
C SER A 154 -19.40 -8.37 2.14
N ALA A 155 -19.00 -7.61 3.14
CA ALA A 155 -18.24 -8.10 4.28
C ALA A 155 -18.95 -7.75 5.58
N LYS A 156 -18.89 -8.65 6.55
CA LYS A 156 -19.28 -8.40 7.94
C LYS A 156 -18.09 -8.73 8.82
N THR A 157 -17.63 -7.73 9.55
CA THR A 157 -16.59 -7.85 10.58
C THR A 157 -17.26 -7.81 11.95
N TYR A 158 -16.87 -8.72 12.81
CA TYR A 158 -17.26 -8.77 14.20
C TYR A 158 -16.01 -8.58 15.04
N ASP A 159 -16.07 -7.69 16.03
CA ASP A 159 -15.02 -7.48 17.01
C ASP A 159 -15.64 -7.55 18.40
N GLY A 160 -15.28 -8.59 19.14
CA GLY A 160 -15.81 -8.89 20.46
C GLY A 160 -14.70 -8.93 21.51
N VAL A 161 -14.99 -8.40 22.68
CA VAL A 161 -14.19 -8.54 23.89
C VAL A 161 -15.03 -9.30 24.90
N ASN A 162 -14.50 -10.42 25.41
CA ASN A 162 -15.22 -11.30 26.31
C ASN A 162 -15.57 -10.62 27.64
N PRO A 163 -16.69 -10.99 28.29
CA PRO A 163 -16.99 -10.60 29.67
C PRO A 163 -15.83 -10.95 30.60
N GLY A 164 -15.57 -10.13 31.59
CA GLY A 164 -14.47 -10.34 32.54
C GLY A 164 -13.08 -10.01 32.02
N SER A 165 -12.92 -9.68 30.72
CA SER A 165 -11.65 -9.25 30.15
C SER A 165 -11.20 -7.88 30.73
N PHE A 166 -9.89 -7.70 30.86
CA PHE A 166 -9.28 -6.40 31.20
C PHE A 166 -9.80 -5.26 30.31
N GLN A 167 -10.01 -5.49 29.02
CA GLN A 167 -10.50 -4.48 28.08
C GLN A 167 -11.95 -4.07 28.36
N ALA A 168 -12.76 -4.95 28.94
CA ALA A 168 -14.11 -4.65 29.39
C ALA A 168 -14.15 -3.88 30.73
N TYR A 169 -13.10 -3.96 31.55
CA TYR A 169 -13.01 -3.26 32.84
C TYR A 169 -12.79 -1.75 32.72
N THR A 170 -12.41 -1.23 31.57
CA THR A 170 -12.21 0.21 31.36
C THR A 170 -13.53 1.00 31.34
N ASP A 171 -14.65 0.29 31.19
CA ASP A 171 -16.00 0.86 31.27
C ASP A 171 -16.74 0.18 32.43
N THR A 172 -17.11 0.97 33.44
CA THR A 172 -17.76 0.45 34.66
C THR A 172 -19.10 -0.23 34.37
N GLU A 173 -19.79 0.14 33.29
CA GLU A 173 -21.04 -0.47 32.87
C GLU A 173 -20.81 -1.76 32.05
N ALA A 174 -19.69 -1.83 31.33
CA ALA A 174 -19.34 -3.00 30.50
C ALA A 174 -18.60 -4.11 31.25
N ARG A 175 -18.19 -3.89 32.50
CA ARG A 175 -17.32 -4.79 33.27
C ARG A 175 -17.77 -6.25 33.30
N GLY A 176 -19.06 -6.51 33.39
CA GLY A 176 -19.60 -7.88 33.45
C GLY A 176 -20.11 -8.42 32.13
N TRP A 177 -20.16 -7.61 31.08
CA TRP A 177 -20.93 -7.95 29.87
C TRP A 177 -20.08 -8.09 28.61
N GLY A 178 -18.82 -7.68 28.65
CA GLY A 178 -17.99 -7.60 27.46
C GLY A 178 -18.36 -6.41 26.58
N GLN A 179 -17.78 -6.36 25.41
CA GLN A 179 -18.02 -5.32 24.42
C GLN A 179 -17.98 -5.91 23.02
N TYR A 180 -19.00 -5.62 22.22
CA TYR A 180 -19.14 -6.20 20.89
C TYR A 180 -19.45 -5.12 19.86
N SER A 181 -18.88 -5.24 18.69
CA SER A 181 -19.19 -4.38 17.55
C SER A 181 -19.29 -5.15 16.25
N TRP A 182 -20.13 -4.67 15.36
CA TRP A 182 -20.18 -5.13 13.99
C TRP A 182 -19.95 -3.99 13.01
N THR A 183 -19.21 -4.28 11.97
CA THR A 183 -19.12 -3.42 10.80
C THR A 183 -19.53 -4.21 9.58
N THR A 184 -20.48 -3.68 8.83
CA THR A 184 -20.87 -4.21 7.52
C THR A 184 -20.37 -3.26 6.45
N ASN A 185 -19.69 -3.83 5.44
CA ASN A 185 -19.19 -3.09 4.29
C ASN A 185 -19.85 -3.68 3.03
N PHE A 186 -20.45 -2.84 2.24
CA PHE A 186 -20.97 -3.21 0.92
C PHE A 186 -20.33 -2.35 -0.15
N ARG A 187 -19.83 -2.97 -1.22
CA ARG A 187 -19.20 -2.29 -2.36
C ARG A 187 -19.75 -2.86 -3.65
N ARG A 188 -20.00 -1.98 -4.61
CA ARG A 188 -20.50 -2.34 -5.93
C ARG A 188 -19.91 -1.42 -6.97
N ASN A 189 -19.20 -2.03 -7.94
CA ASN A 189 -18.59 -1.32 -9.05
C ASN A 189 -19.18 -1.85 -10.34
N HIS A 190 -19.55 -0.95 -11.24
CA HIS A 190 -20.03 -1.25 -12.57
C HIS A 190 -19.04 -0.67 -13.59
N LEU A 191 -18.86 -1.39 -14.68
CA LEU A 191 -18.09 -0.96 -15.84
C LEU A 191 -18.93 -1.18 -17.09
N LEU A 192 -18.99 -0.18 -17.96
CA LEU A 192 -19.43 -0.29 -19.34
C LEU A 192 -18.37 0.36 -20.22
N GLU A 193 -17.83 -0.40 -21.17
CA GLU A 193 -16.94 0.11 -22.19
C GLU A 193 -17.48 -0.31 -23.57
N PHE A 194 -17.48 0.62 -24.48
CA PHE A 194 -17.81 0.37 -25.87
C PHE A 194 -16.81 1.06 -26.77
N TYR A 195 -16.27 0.34 -27.73
CA TYR A 195 -15.40 0.95 -28.74
C TYR A 195 -15.61 0.32 -30.12
N ALA A 196 -15.39 1.15 -31.13
CA ALA A 196 -15.19 0.75 -32.51
C ALA A 196 -13.70 0.74 -32.82
N ASN A 197 -13.24 -0.30 -33.49
CA ASN A 197 -11.87 -0.42 -33.94
C ASN A 197 -11.83 -0.77 -35.44
N PHE A 198 -11.09 0.05 -36.21
CA PHE A 198 -10.81 -0.18 -37.61
C PHE A 198 -9.35 -0.56 -37.76
N ASN A 199 -9.07 -1.75 -38.26
CA ASN A 199 -7.73 -2.28 -38.48
C ASN A 199 -7.57 -2.74 -39.92
N LYS A 200 -6.63 -2.15 -40.64
CA LYS A 200 -6.38 -2.49 -42.06
C LYS A 200 -4.92 -2.43 -42.39
N GLU A 201 -4.51 -3.47 -43.11
CA GLU A 201 -3.18 -3.55 -43.71
C GLU A 201 -3.29 -3.43 -45.22
N TRP A 202 -2.40 -2.68 -45.85
CA TRP A 202 -2.26 -2.58 -47.29
C TRP A 202 -0.80 -2.24 -47.68
N ASP A 203 -0.21 -3.08 -48.55
CA ASP A 203 1.18 -2.97 -48.93
C ASP A 203 2.12 -2.90 -47.72
N ILE A 204 2.82 -1.79 -47.55
CA ILE A 204 3.73 -1.55 -46.42
C ILE A 204 3.05 -0.83 -45.24
N HIS A 205 1.79 -0.54 -45.34
CA HIS A 205 1.06 0.29 -44.38
C HIS A 205 0.15 -0.55 -43.50
N HIS A 206 0.16 -0.26 -42.19
CA HIS A 206 -0.79 -0.80 -41.23
C HIS A 206 -1.42 0.33 -40.44
N LEU A 207 -2.72 0.42 -40.46
CA LEU A 207 -3.53 1.42 -39.77
C LEU A 207 -4.47 0.74 -38.77
N ASP A 208 -4.42 1.16 -37.52
CA ASP A 208 -5.33 0.77 -36.45
C ASP A 208 -5.90 2.03 -35.79
N VAL A 209 -7.20 2.24 -35.94
CA VAL A 209 -7.92 3.39 -35.36
C VAL A 209 -8.98 2.88 -34.42
N MET A 210 -9.03 3.43 -33.23
CA MET A 210 -10.03 3.08 -32.21
C MET A 210 -10.67 4.37 -31.68
N ALA A 211 -12.00 4.34 -31.50
CA ALA A 211 -12.72 5.36 -30.78
C ALA A 211 -13.71 4.68 -29.82
N GLY A 212 -13.80 5.18 -28.61
CA GLY A 212 -14.56 4.50 -27.57
C GLY A 212 -15.09 5.41 -26.48
N TYR A 213 -15.92 4.80 -25.68
CA TYR A 213 -16.60 5.36 -24.52
C TYR A 213 -16.45 4.40 -23.36
N SER A 214 -16.21 4.93 -22.15
CA SER A 214 -16.17 4.16 -20.90
C SER A 214 -16.99 4.88 -19.84
N TRP A 215 -17.77 4.10 -19.08
CA TRP A 215 -18.51 4.57 -17.91
C TRP A 215 -18.25 3.63 -16.75
N GLN A 216 -17.91 4.22 -15.59
CA GLN A 216 -17.69 3.48 -14.35
C GLN A 216 -18.50 4.11 -13.23
N HIS A 217 -19.07 3.27 -12.37
CA HIS A 217 -19.76 3.70 -11.17
C HIS A 217 -19.25 2.90 -9.98
N PHE A 218 -18.78 3.62 -8.97
CA PHE A 218 -18.29 3.08 -7.71
C PHE A 218 -19.25 3.47 -6.60
N TYR A 219 -19.71 2.47 -5.85
CA TYR A 219 -20.60 2.66 -4.71
C TYR A 219 -20.07 1.92 -3.50
N SER A 220 -20.05 2.56 -2.33
CA SER A 220 -19.76 1.95 -1.04
C SER A 220 -20.77 2.36 0.02
N SER A 221 -21.05 1.43 0.94
CA SER A 221 -21.88 1.66 2.12
C SER A 221 -21.29 0.93 3.29
N ASP A 222 -20.90 1.68 4.32
CA ASP A 222 -20.36 1.16 5.57
C ASP A 222 -21.34 1.46 6.71
N HIS A 223 -21.55 0.48 7.59
CA HIS A 223 -22.40 0.61 8.78
C HIS A 223 -21.74 -0.09 9.95
N SER A 224 -21.58 0.62 11.07
CA SER A 224 -21.00 0.10 12.30
C SER A 224 -21.97 0.25 13.45
N VAL A 225 -22.10 -0.79 14.27
CA VAL A 225 -22.95 -0.83 15.45
C VAL A 225 -22.16 -1.39 16.62
N SER A 226 -22.28 -0.80 17.78
CA SER A 226 -21.64 -1.25 19.02
C SER A 226 -22.68 -1.64 20.05
N TYR A 227 -22.40 -2.74 20.77
CA TYR A 227 -23.25 -3.30 21.84
C TYR A 227 -22.43 -3.53 23.11
N PHE A 228 -23.09 -3.57 24.25
CA PHE A 228 -22.42 -3.81 25.54
C PHE A 228 -22.25 -5.29 25.88
N ASN A 229 -23.18 -6.15 25.46
CA ASN A 229 -23.29 -7.50 25.98
C ASN A 229 -23.61 -8.51 24.88
N GLU A 230 -23.63 -9.79 25.27
CA GLU A 230 -23.93 -10.90 24.38
C GLU A 230 -25.35 -10.87 23.81
N THR A 231 -26.29 -10.22 24.52
CA THR A 231 -27.68 -10.04 24.06
C THR A 231 -27.82 -8.88 23.07
N HIS A 232 -26.71 -8.22 22.74
CA HIS A 232 -26.63 -7.10 21.78
C HIS A 232 -27.43 -5.87 22.20
N GLU A 233 -27.48 -5.60 23.50
CA GLU A 233 -27.98 -4.31 23.97
C GLU A 233 -27.03 -3.22 23.52
N GLN A 234 -27.59 -2.20 22.88
CA GLN A 234 -26.81 -1.18 22.22
C GLN A 234 -26.22 -0.18 23.23
N LYS A 235 -24.95 0.21 22.98
CA LYS A 235 -24.27 1.25 23.73
C LYS A 235 -24.68 2.64 23.25
N GLY A 236 -25.57 3.29 23.99
CA GLY A 236 -26.06 4.62 23.66
C GLY A 236 -27.09 4.62 22.52
N GLU A 237 -27.42 5.79 22.01
CA GLU A 237 -28.32 5.97 20.90
C GLU A 237 -27.63 5.68 19.57
N ASP A 238 -28.39 5.16 18.59
CA ASP A 238 -27.90 5.03 17.22
C ASP A 238 -27.41 6.37 16.68
N SER A 239 -26.31 6.31 15.93
CA SER A 239 -25.88 7.47 15.17
C SER A 239 -27.03 7.99 14.30
N ARG A 240 -27.26 9.31 14.30
CA ARG A 240 -28.24 9.95 13.41
C ARG A 240 -28.05 9.57 11.93
N TYR A 241 -26.82 9.22 11.58
CA TYR A 241 -26.41 8.77 10.24
C TYR A 241 -25.67 7.43 10.33
N PRO A 242 -26.39 6.31 10.51
CA PRO A 242 -25.77 5.01 10.77
C PRO A 242 -25.02 4.44 9.56
N PHE A 243 -25.30 4.96 8.35
CA PHE A 243 -24.67 4.51 7.12
C PHE A 243 -23.76 5.60 6.54
N ASN A 244 -22.49 5.25 6.33
CA ASN A 244 -21.59 6.04 5.51
C ASN A 244 -21.70 5.56 4.05
N ARG A 245 -22.47 6.27 3.24
CA ARG A 245 -22.68 5.96 1.82
C ARG A 245 -21.92 6.92 0.95
N GLN A 246 -21.16 6.37 0.03
CA GLN A 246 -20.34 7.14 -0.91
C GLN A 246 -20.47 6.56 -2.30
N GLU A 247 -20.49 7.43 -3.29
CA GLU A 247 -20.45 7.03 -4.69
C GLU A 247 -19.69 8.04 -5.53
N ASN A 248 -19.10 7.55 -6.62
CA ASN A 248 -18.50 8.39 -7.64
C ASN A 248 -18.63 7.75 -9.01
N TYR A 249 -18.59 8.59 -10.02
CA TYR A 249 -18.71 8.24 -11.42
C TYR A 249 -17.48 8.72 -12.17
N LEU A 250 -17.02 7.89 -13.10
CA LEU A 250 -15.99 8.23 -14.08
C LEU A 250 -16.54 7.96 -15.48
N LEU A 251 -16.47 8.94 -16.36
CA LEU A 251 -16.94 8.88 -17.74
C LEU A 251 -15.83 9.31 -18.66
N SER A 252 -15.61 8.59 -19.75
CA SER A 252 -14.49 8.85 -20.64
C SER A 252 -14.87 8.70 -22.10
N PHE A 253 -14.38 9.61 -22.92
CA PHE A 253 -14.31 9.47 -24.38
C PHE A 253 -12.85 9.35 -24.78
N TYR A 254 -12.54 8.42 -25.69
CA TYR A 254 -11.16 8.24 -26.11
C TYR A 254 -11.03 7.83 -27.57
N GLY A 255 -9.91 8.25 -28.17
CA GLY A 255 -9.51 7.83 -29.49
C GLY A 255 -8.03 7.50 -29.54
N ARG A 256 -7.67 6.49 -30.33
CA ARG A 256 -6.29 6.09 -30.56
C ARG A 256 -6.08 5.81 -32.06
N LEU A 257 -4.98 6.33 -32.57
CA LEU A 257 -4.46 6.04 -33.89
C LEU A 257 -3.10 5.38 -33.74
N ASN A 258 -2.94 4.16 -34.28
CA ASN A 258 -1.65 3.54 -34.50
C ASN A 258 -1.44 3.43 -36.01
N TYR A 259 -0.28 3.88 -36.48
CA TYR A 259 0.07 3.79 -37.88
C TYR A 259 1.51 3.31 -38.02
N SER A 260 1.71 2.29 -38.81
CA SER A 260 3.06 1.82 -39.11
C SER A 260 3.35 1.73 -40.63
N ILE A 261 4.58 2.04 -40.95
CA ILE A 261 5.09 2.00 -42.34
C ILE A 261 6.21 0.96 -42.39
N ALA A 262 6.05 -0.03 -43.24
CA ALA A 262 7.01 -1.11 -43.47
C ALA A 262 7.44 -1.85 -42.20
N SER A 263 6.64 -1.82 -41.12
CA SER A 263 7.00 -2.28 -39.78
C SER A 263 8.24 -1.61 -39.17
N LYS A 264 8.74 -0.53 -39.81
CA LYS A 264 9.94 0.21 -39.40
C LYS A 264 9.61 1.46 -38.58
N TYR A 265 8.65 2.24 -39.04
CA TYR A 265 8.26 3.51 -38.44
C TYR A 265 6.85 3.36 -37.86
N LEU A 266 6.73 3.52 -36.55
CA LEU A 266 5.46 3.36 -35.83
C LEU A 266 5.09 4.68 -35.16
N PHE A 267 3.87 5.12 -35.40
CA PHE A 267 3.30 6.33 -34.82
C PHE A 267 2.07 5.96 -33.99
N THR A 268 1.99 6.47 -32.79
CA THR A 268 0.82 6.33 -31.92
C THR A 268 0.37 7.71 -31.45
N VAL A 269 -0.92 8.01 -31.62
CA VAL A 269 -1.54 9.21 -31.03
C VAL A 269 -2.76 8.76 -30.26
N THR A 270 -2.90 9.25 -29.02
CA THR A 270 -4.07 8.98 -28.19
C THR A 270 -4.60 10.29 -27.64
N LEU A 271 -5.91 10.43 -27.67
CA LEU A 271 -6.64 11.53 -27.02
C LEU A 271 -7.69 10.91 -26.12
N ARG A 272 -7.70 11.33 -24.84
CA ARG A 272 -8.68 10.88 -23.86
C ARG A 272 -9.21 12.05 -23.08
N ASP A 273 -10.53 12.13 -22.98
CA ASP A 273 -11.25 13.16 -22.21
C ASP A 273 -12.06 12.44 -21.11
N ASP A 274 -11.69 12.68 -19.87
CA ASP A 274 -12.24 12.02 -18.70
C ASP A 274 -13.01 13.00 -17.83
N ALA A 275 -14.22 12.62 -17.39
CA ALA A 275 -15.00 13.37 -16.42
C ALA A 275 -15.17 12.59 -15.12
N SER A 276 -14.88 13.24 -13.99
CA SER A 276 -15.07 12.65 -12.65
C SER A 276 -16.11 13.45 -11.86
N SER A 277 -17.04 12.74 -11.21
CA SER A 277 -18.01 13.37 -10.30
C SER A 277 -17.39 13.89 -8.99
N ARG A 278 -16.10 13.68 -8.77
CA ARG A 278 -15.34 14.24 -7.64
C ARG A 278 -15.04 15.71 -7.77
N PHE A 279 -15.22 16.27 -8.97
CA PHE A 279 -14.98 17.68 -9.30
C PHE A 279 -16.28 18.38 -9.66
N SER A 280 -16.28 19.70 -9.55
CA SER A 280 -17.41 20.55 -9.90
C SER A 280 -17.74 20.48 -11.40
N GLU A 281 -18.88 21.02 -11.80
CA GLU A 281 -19.30 21.05 -13.21
C GLU A 281 -18.27 21.74 -14.11
N ASP A 282 -17.62 22.77 -13.60
CA ASP A 282 -16.65 23.58 -14.36
C ASP A 282 -15.27 22.91 -14.50
N THR A 283 -14.91 21.95 -13.59
CA THR A 283 -13.56 21.38 -13.51
C THR A 283 -13.49 19.86 -13.67
N ARG A 284 -14.65 19.19 -13.87
CA ARG A 284 -14.74 17.72 -13.92
C ARG A 284 -14.07 17.07 -15.12
N TRP A 285 -13.96 17.79 -16.24
CA TRP A 285 -13.37 17.29 -17.47
C TRP A 285 -11.86 17.52 -17.50
N GLY A 286 -11.11 16.47 -17.85
CA GLY A 286 -9.67 16.50 -18.04
C GLY A 286 -9.29 15.88 -19.37
N LEU A 287 -8.63 16.66 -20.24
CA LEU A 287 -8.16 16.22 -21.54
C LEU A 287 -6.70 15.77 -21.45
N PHE A 288 -6.44 14.51 -21.83
CA PHE A 288 -5.14 13.84 -21.72
C PHE A 288 -4.63 13.37 -23.08
N PRO A 289 -3.85 14.20 -23.80
CA PRO A 289 -3.23 13.83 -25.06
C PRO A 289 -1.95 13.02 -24.84
N SER A 290 -1.63 12.11 -25.79
CA SER A 290 -0.32 11.46 -25.86
C SER A 290 0.09 11.21 -27.29
N GLY A 291 1.41 11.20 -27.54
CA GLY A 291 2.02 10.88 -28.80
C GLY A 291 3.30 10.10 -28.62
N ALA A 292 3.51 9.09 -29.46
CA ALA A 292 4.73 8.31 -29.46
C ALA A 292 5.18 7.97 -30.89
N PHE A 293 6.49 7.91 -31.06
CA PHE A 293 7.16 7.45 -32.27
C PHE A 293 8.12 6.33 -31.92
N ALA A 294 8.14 5.28 -32.72
CA ALA A 294 9.15 4.25 -32.62
C ALA A 294 9.76 3.94 -33.98
N TRP A 295 11.09 3.81 -33.98
CA TRP A 295 11.88 3.43 -35.17
C TRP A 295 12.54 2.06 -34.94
N ASN A 296 12.12 1.09 -35.71
CA ASN A 296 12.69 -0.24 -35.69
C ASN A 296 13.93 -0.27 -36.59
N ILE A 297 15.06 0.14 -36.03
CA ILE A 297 16.33 0.31 -36.73
C ILE A 297 16.85 -1.05 -37.26
N ALA A 298 16.56 -2.14 -36.54
CA ALA A 298 16.98 -3.48 -36.98
C ALA A 298 16.37 -3.92 -38.31
N GLU A 299 15.21 -3.36 -38.71
CA GLU A 299 14.55 -3.65 -39.98
C GLU A 299 15.10 -2.81 -41.17
N GLU A 300 16.06 -1.91 -40.92
CA GLU A 300 16.70 -1.13 -41.96
C GLU A 300 17.66 -1.98 -42.79
N ASN A 301 17.80 -1.67 -44.06
CA ASN A 301 18.58 -2.44 -45.01
C ASN A 301 20.06 -2.63 -44.59
N PHE A 302 20.61 -1.70 -43.81
CA PHE A 302 21.99 -1.76 -43.33
C PHE A 302 22.17 -2.65 -42.08
N LEU A 303 21.08 -3.08 -41.40
CA LEU A 303 21.11 -3.94 -40.21
C LEU A 303 20.31 -5.24 -40.38
N LYS A 304 19.37 -5.30 -41.30
CA LYS A 304 18.41 -6.41 -41.49
C LYS A 304 19.07 -7.81 -41.56
N ASP A 305 20.25 -7.90 -42.15
CA ASP A 305 20.97 -9.15 -42.27
C ASP A 305 22.11 -9.34 -41.26
N SER A 306 22.12 -8.50 -40.22
CA SER A 306 23.13 -8.55 -39.16
C SER A 306 22.95 -9.81 -38.30
N ARG A 307 24.03 -10.61 -38.19
CA ARG A 307 24.06 -11.74 -37.26
C ARG A 307 24.30 -11.32 -35.81
N ALA A 308 24.82 -10.12 -35.57
CA ALA A 308 25.15 -9.62 -34.25
C ALA A 308 23.96 -8.91 -33.60
N VAL A 309 23.22 -8.09 -34.38
CA VAL A 309 22.08 -7.32 -33.93
C VAL A 309 20.79 -8.02 -34.36
N SER A 310 20.00 -8.48 -33.42
CA SER A 310 18.72 -9.17 -33.67
C SER A 310 17.50 -8.26 -33.38
N ALA A 311 17.69 -7.20 -32.63
CA ALA A 311 16.69 -6.15 -32.40
C ALA A 311 17.40 -4.83 -32.08
N LEU A 312 16.91 -3.75 -32.63
CA LEU A 312 17.32 -2.40 -32.26
C LEU A 312 16.17 -1.45 -32.60
N LYS A 313 15.56 -0.85 -31.55
CA LYS A 313 14.38 -0.01 -31.70
C LYS A 313 14.49 1.22 -30.79
N LEU A 314 14.43 2.39 -31.40
CA LEU A 314 14.36 3.65 -30.69
C LEU A 314 12.89 4.02 -30.44
N ARG A 315 12.57 4.48 -29.24
CA ARG A 315 11.23 4.93 -28.83
C ARG A 315 11.33 6.34 -28.25
N VAL A 316 10.40 7.21 -28.62
CA VAL A 316 10.25 8.54 -28.07
C VAL A 316 8.76 8.77 -27.82
N GLY A 317 8.40 9.25 -26.66
CA GLY A 317 7.01 9.50 -26.31
C GLY A 317 6.84 10.67 -25.37
N VAL A 318 5.67 11.31 -25.48
CA VAL A 318 5.16 12.31 -24.55
C VAL A 318 3.69 12.02 -24.31
N GLY A 319 3.25 12.13 -23.06
CA GLY A 319 1.85 11.93 -22.73
C GLY A 319 1.47 12.54 -21.39
N GLN A 320 0.20 12.91 -21.31
CA GLN A 320 -0.41 13.41 -20.08
C GLN A 320 -1.34 12.35 -19.47
N THR A 321 -1.34 12.26 -18.15
CA THR A 321 -2.27 11.45 -17.37
C THR A 321 -2.85 12.28 -16.23
N GLY A 322 -4.13 12.02 -15.90
CA GLY A 322 -4.82 12.70 -14.80
C GLY A 322 -4.97 11.81 -13.58
N GLN A 323 -4.88 12.39 -12.38
CA GLN A 323 -5.20 11.76 -11.12
C GLN A 323 -6.43 12.40 -10.50
N GLN A 324 -7.43 11.58 -10.17
CA GLN A 324 -8.69 12.00 -9.55
C GLN A 324 -8.94 11.37 -8.17
N GLU A 325 -8.03 10.50 -7.69
CA GLU A 325 -8.16 9.83 -6.40
C GLU A 325 -7.69 10.76 -5.28
N ILE A 326 -8.62 11.53 -4.74
CA ILE A 326 -8.36 12.63 -3.79
C ILE A 326 -8.85 12.34 -2.38
N GLY A 327 -9.20 11.07 -2.09
CA GLY A 327 -9.66 10.64 -0.76
C GLY A 327 -11.06 11.16 -0.35
N SER A 328 -11.70 11.98 -1.17
CA SER A 328 -13.06 12.50 -0.96
C SER A 328 -13.86 12.47 -2.26
N ASN A 329 -15.17 12.19 -2.16
CA ASN A 329 -16.03 12.13 -3.34
C ASN A 329 -16.67 13.46 -3.72
N TYR A 330 -16.75 14.44 -2.80
CA TYR A 330 -17.41 15.72 -3.02
C TYR A 330 -16.67 16.88 -2.34
N PRO A 331 -15.35 17.06 -2.57
CA PRO A 331 -14.56 18.07 -1.86
C PRO A 331 -14.89 19.51 -2.28
N TYR A 332 -15.52 19.69 -3.46
CA TYR A 332 -15.92 20.98 -4.02
C TYR A 332 -17.23 21.52 -3.45
N LEU A 333 -17.97 20.70 -2.64
CA LEU A 333 -19.24 21.13 -2.05
C LEU A 333 -19.02 21.83 -0.72
N ALA A 334 -19.72 22.94 -0.52
CA ALA A 334 -19.84 23.58 0.79
C ALA A 334 -20.49 22.62 1.79
N ARG A 335 -19.83 22.40 2.92
CA ARG A 335 -20.30 21.49 3.97
C ARG A 335 -20.35 22.20 5.32
N TYR A 336 -21.31 21.79 6.14
CA TYR A 336 -21.39 22.16 7.52
C TYR A 336 -21.15 20.94 8.39
N TYR A 337 -20.33 21.11 9.42
CA TYR A 337 -20.06 20.10 10.43
C TYR A 337 -20.78 20.46 11.71
N MET A 338 -21.53 19.52 12.26
CA MET A 338 -22.11 19.68 13.58
C MET A 338 -21.07 19.34 14.65
N SER A 339 -20.86 20.21 15.62
CA SER A 339 -20.05 19.90 16.78
C SER A 339 -20.68 18.71 17.53
N THR A 340 -19.90 17.67 17.78
CA THR A 340 -20.28 16.50 18.58
C THR A 340 -19.56 16.47 19.94
N ASP A 341 -18.62 17.39 20.13
CA ASP A 341 -17.79 17.49 21.33
C ASP A 341 -18.36 18.54 22.27
N VAL A 342 -18.64 18.17 23.50
CA VAL A 342 -19.17 19.07 24.57
C VAL A 342 -18.27 20.29 24.76
N TYR A 343 -16.94 20.15 24.53
CA TYR A 343 -15.99 21.26 24.65
C TYR A 343 -16.01 22.20 23.42
N LYS A 344 -16.68 21.81 22.33
CA LYS A 344 -16.87 22.61 21.13
C LYS A 344 -18.32 23.07 20.96
N THR A 345 -19.01 23.35 22.04
CA THR A 345 -20.38 23.82 22.07
C THR A 345 -20.46 25.22 22.65
N TYR A 346 -21.48 25.98 22.27
CA TYR A 346 -21.77 27.23 22.97
C TYR A 346 -22.53 26.94 24.25
N TYR A 347 -22.05 27.50 25.36
CA TYR A 347 -22.79 27.51 26.62
C TYR A 347 -23.78 28.66 26.63
N MET A 348 -25.06 28.36 26.58
CA MET A 348 -26.16 29.33 26.49
C MET A 348 -26.88 29.51 27.85
N GLY A 349 -26.15 29.59 28.92
CA GLY A 349 -26.69 29.79 30.29
C GLY A 349 -27.65 28.67 30.71
N SER A 350 -28.91 28.99 30.96
CA SER A 350 -29.93 28.03 31.43
C SER A 350 -30.29 26.98 30.39
N ALA A 351 -29.97 27.18 29.10
CA ALA A 351 -30.17 26.21 28.03
C ALA A 351 -29.02 25.18 27.91
N GLY A 352 -27.95 25.34 28.70
CA GLY A 352 -26.80 24.43 28.71
C GLY A 352 -25.94 24.52 27.42
N HIS A 353 -25.30 23.41 27.07
CA HIS A 353 -24.48 23.32 25.88
C HIS A 353 -25.31 23.13 24.61
N MET A 354 -25.15 23.99 23.63
CA MET A 354 -25.83 23.90 22.34
C MET A 354 -24.83 23.53 21.24
N PHE A 355 -25.14 22.49 20.49
CA PHE A 355 -24.39 22.12 19.26
C PHE A 355 -24.68 23.10 18.15
N TYR A 356 -23.68 23.47 17.40
CA TYR A 356 -23.79 24.38 16.26
C TYR A 356 -23.16 23.81 15.01
N LEU A 357 -23.60 24.32 13.86
CA LEU A 357 -23.06 23.98 12.56
C LEU A 357 -21.91 24.93 12.22
N THR A 358 -20.74 24.35 11.96
CA THR A 358 -19.54 25.08 11.53
C THR A 358 -19.32 24.85 10.05
N PRO A 359 -19.18 25.88 9.20
CA PRO A 359 -18.83 25.72 7.81
C PRO A 359 -17.40 25.19 7.68
N GLY A 360 -17.21 24.17 6.85
CA GLY A 360 -15.90 23.68 6.46
C GLY A 360 -15.28 24.53 5.36
N ALA A 361 -13.95 24.58 5.30
CA ALA A 361 -13.26 25.14 4.16
C ALA A 361 -13.40 24.19 2.96
N TYR A 362 -13.62 24.73 1.77
CA TYR A 362 -13.71 23.98 0.51
C TYR A 362 -13.19 24.81 -0.65
N ASP A 363 -12.75 24.14 -1.70
CA ASP A 363 -12.35 24.76 -2.96
C ASP A 363 -13.33 24.34 -4.08
N PRO A 364 -14.17 25.25 -4.59
CA PRO A 364 -15.10 24.94 -5.67
C PRO A 364 -14.40 24.66 -7.00
N ASN A 365 -13.14 25.09 -7.16
CA ASN A 365 -12.34 24.98 -8.38
C ASN A 365 -11.38 23.78 -8.36
N ILE A 366 -11.50 22.90 -7.38
CA ILE A 366 -10.67 21.68 -7.30
C ILE A 366 -10.78 20.87 -8.60
N LYS A 367 -9.65 20.44 -9.15
CA LYS A 367 -9.54 19.83 -10.47
C LYS A 367 -8.57 18.64 -10.47
N TRP A 368 -8.42 18.04 -11.64
CA TRP A 368 -7.46 16.97 -11.88
C TRP A 368 -6.02 17.39 -11.58
N GLU A 369 -5.29 16.55 -10.90
CA GLU A 369 -3.84 16.58 -10.85
C GLU A 369 -3.31 15.99 -12.17
N THR A 370 -2.35 16.66 -12.82
CA THR A 370 -1.88 16.30 -14.16
C THR A 370 -0.41 15.95 -14.14
N THR A 371 -0.05 14.77 -14.68
CA THR A 371 1.34 14.36 -14.87
C THR A 371 1.68 14.30 -16.36
N THR A 372 2.66 15.10 -16.77
CA THR A 372 3.28 15.03 -18.10
C THR A 372 4.54 14.18 -18.03
N THR A 373 4.60 13.16 -18.88
CA THR A 373 5.74 12.25 -18.96
C THR A 373 6.42 12.37 -20.31
N TYR A 374 7.73 12.59 -20.31
CA TYR A 374 8.62 12.48 -21.47
C TYR A 374 9.42 11.21 -21.31
N ASN A 375 9.53 10.43 -22.39
CA ASN A 375 10.26 9.16 -22.37
C ASN A 375 11.09 9.01 -23.66
N VAL A 376 12.34 8.56 -23.51
CA VAL A 376 13.21 8.12 -24.62
C VAL A 376 13.76 6.76 -24.25
N GLY A 377 13.49 5.77 -25.10
CA GLY A 377 13.88 4.38 -24.84
C GLY A 377 14.59 3.74 -26.03
N LEU A 378 15.52 2.85 -25.73
CA LEU A 378 16.21 2.00 -26.68
C LEU A 378 16.03 0.53 -26.32
N ASP A 379 15.33 -0.22 -27.16
CA ASP A 379 15.27 -1.68 -27.08
C ASP A 379 16.40 -2.28 -27.92
N PHE A 380 17.08 -3.28 -27.39
CA PHE A 380 18.17 -3.95 -28.10
C PHE A 380 18.12 -5.46 -27.95
N GLY A 381 18.65 -6.15 -28.96
CA GLY A 381 18.82 -7.59 -28.94
C GLY A 381 20.07 -7.97 -29.72
N PHE A 382 20.90 -8.85 -29.16
CA PHE A 382 22.14 -9.30 -29.76
C PHE A 382 22.22 -10.83 -29.75
N LEU A 383 23.05 -11.37 -30.68
CA LEU A 383 23.37 -12.81 -30.79
C LEU A 383 22.11 -13.70 -30.89
N GLY A 384 21.15 -13.32 -31.75
CA GLY A 384 19.90 -14.05 -31.91
C GLY A 384 18.98 -13.98 -30.68
N GLY A 385 18.99 -12.85 -29.93
CA GLY A 385 18.18 -12.62 -28.76
C GLY A 385 18.73 -13.21 -27.45
N ARG A 386 19.98 -13.74 -27.47
CA ARG A 386 20.62 -14.23 -26.24
C ARG A 386 20.94 -13.13 -25.24
N ILE A 387 21.14 -11.92 -25.72
CA ILE A 387 21.24 -10.70 -24.91
C ILE A 387 20.15 -9.78 -25.43
N ASN A 388 19.16 -9.47 -24.61
CA ASN A 388 18.13 -8.53 -24.96
C ASN A 388 17.76 -7.65 -23.74
N GLY A 389 17.26 -6.46 -24.01
CA GLY A 389 16.92 -5.55 -22.96
C GLY A 389 16.43 -4.20 -23.48
N SER A 390 16.23 -3.29 -22.55
CA SER A 390 15.90 -1.89 -22.83
C SER A 390 16.63 -0.96 -21.86
N VAL A 391 16.84 0.26 -22.32
CA VAL A 391 17.25 1.39 -21.49
C VAL A 391 16.28 2.54 -21.80
N ASP A 392 15.65 3.09 -20.78
CA ASP A 392 14.66 4.15 -20.88
C ASP A 392 15.07 5.32 -19.97
N TRP A 393 15.15 6.51 -20.51
CA TRP A 393 15.21 7.74 -19.76
C TRP A 393 13.82 8.36 -19.70
N TYR A 394 13.43 8.87 -18.53
CA TYR A 394 12.16 9.53 -18.36
C TYR A 394 12.28 10.81 -17.52
N LEU A 395 11.35 11.71 -17.78
CA LEU A 395 11.06 12.91 -16.98
C LEU A 395 9.56 12.98 -16.77
N ARG A 396 9.11 13.00 -15.51
CA ARG A 396 7.71 13.17 -15.10
C ARG A 396 7.57 14.49 -14.35
N GLN A 397 6.68 15.32 -14.82
CA GLN A 397 6.34 16.58 -14.17
C GLN A 397 4.87 16.51 -13.78
N THR A 398 4.61 16.57 -12.48
CA THR A 398 3.26 16.55 -11.92
C THR A 398 2.92 17.95 -11.45
N ASP A 399 1.86 18.50 -12.00
CA ASP A 399 1.33 19.81 -11.68
C ASP A 399 -0.04 19.68 -11.03
N ASP A 400 -0.44 20.78 -10.37
CA ASP A 400 -1.73 20.87 -9.69
C ASP A 400 -1.90 19.75 -8.60
N LEU A 401 -0.82 19.43 -7.90
CA LEU A 401 -0.85 18.46 -6.78
C LEU A 401 -1.93 18.84 -5.78
N LEU A 402 -2.73 17.86 -5.41
CA LEU A 402 -3.76 18.01 -4.38
C LEU A 402 -3.12 17.99 -2.99
N ASN A 403 -3.22 19.10 -2.30
CA ASN A 403 -2.64 19.27 -0.98
C ASN A 403 -3.60 20.01 -0.03
N SER A 404 -3.49 19.67 1.26
CA SER A 404 -4.21 20.35 2.33
C SER A 404 -3.35 21.51 2.83
N VAL A 405 -3.75 22.73 2.49
CA VAL A 405 -3.02 23.94 2.87
C VAL A 405 -3.71 24.67 4.02
N ILE A 406 -2.93 25.38 4.84
CA ILE A 406 -3.44 26.17 5.95
C ILE A 406 -4.22 27.36 5.37
N THR A 407 -5.45 27.56 5.84
CA THR A 407 -6.26 28.74 5.50
C THR A 407 -5.76 29.97 6.28
N PRO A 408 -5.77 31.17 5.69
CA PRO A 408 -5.42 32.39 6.40
C PRO A 408 -6.31 32.55 7.67
N MET A 409 -5.69 32.98 8.76
CA MET A 409 -6.38 33.19 10.04
C MET A 409 -7.56 34.15 9.88
N GLY A 410 -8.75 33.75 10.36
CA GLY A 410 -9.96 34.55 10.28
C GLY A 410 -10.71 34.48 8.94
N SER A 411 -10.18 33.79 7.93
CA SER A 411 -10.86 33.63 6.63
C SER A 411 -11.88 32.48 6.61
N ASN A 412 -11.70 31.48 7.47
CA ASN A 412 -12.61 30.34 7.60
C ASN A 412 -12.56 29.78 9.03
N PHE A 413 -13.59 29.03 9.41
CA PHE A 413 -13.59 28.25 10.66
C PHE A 413 -12.73 26.99 10.57
N GLY A 414 -12.52 26.45 9.38
CA GLY A 414 -11.57 25.35 9.12
C GLY A 414 -10.14 25.87 8.99
N ASN A 415 -9.19 25.18 9.59
CA ASN A 415 -7.78 25.57 9.57
C ASN A 415 -7.08 25.17 8.27
N THR A 416 -7.66 24.27 7.49
CA THR A 416 -7.08 23.75 6.26
C THR A 416 -8.13 23.63 5.14
N VAL A 417 -7.69 23.77 3.90
CA VAL A 417 -8.49 23.49 2.70
C VAL A 417 -7.72 22.59 1.77
N LEU A 418 -8.41 21.59 1.20
CA LEU A 418 -7.87 20.76 0.12
C LEU A 418 -7.99 21.52 -1.19
N THR A 419 -6.89 21.77 -1.87
CA THR A 419 -6.83 22.51 -3.13
C THR A 419 -5.68 22.02 -4.02
N ASN A 420 -5.72 22.36 -5.29
CA ASN A 420 -4.65 22.08 -6.24
C ASN A 420 -3.54 23.11 -6.10
N ILE A 421 -2.46 22.72 -5.42
CA ILE A 421 -1.33 23.59 -5.18
C ILE A 421 -0.05 22.75 -5.05
N GLY A 422 0.90 23.08 -5.89
CA GLY A 422 2.18 22.40 -5.86
C GLY A 422 2.49 21.67 -7.16
N SER A 423 3.77 21.40 -7.33
CA SER A 423 4.30 20.62 -8.44
C SER A 423 5.48 19.77 -7.98
N MET A 424 5.69 18.67 -8.66
CA MET A 424 6.76 17.70 -8.36
C MET A 424 7.40 17.22 -9.65
N GLU A 425 8.70 17.01 -9.62
CA GLU A 425 9.46 16.40 -10.70
C GLU A 425 10.03 15.05 -10.26
N ASN A 426 9.93 14.04 -11.14
CA ASN A 426 10.62 12.77 -11.01
C ASN A 426 11.32 12.44 -12.31
N LYS A 427 12.62 12.22 -12.27
CA LYS A 427 13.45 11.88 -13.43
C LYS A 427 14.30 10.66 -13.13
N GLY A 428 14.56 9.86 -14.17
CA GLY A 428 15.33 8.64 -13.96
C GLY A 428 15.73 7.92 -15.22
N VAL A 429 16.49 6.84 -14.99
CA VAL A 429 16.89 5.88 -16.02
C VAL A 429 16.49 4.49 -15.56
N GLU A 430 15.70 3.83 -16.38
CA GLU A 430 15.27 2.45 -16.19
C GLU A 430 16.03 1.55 -17.16
N PHE A 431 16.44 0.38 -16.73
CA PHE A 431 17.05 -0.60 -17.60
C PHE A 431 16.58 -2.01 -17.26
N ASN A 432 16.44 -2.81 -18.30
CA ASN A 432 16.11 -4.22 -18.22
C ASN A 432 17.09 -4.99 -19.09
N LEU A 433 17.67 -6.05 -18.56
CA LEU A 433 18.62 -6.92 -19.26
C LEU A 433 18.23 -8.38 -19.02
N ASN A 434 18.02 -9.12 -20.11
CA ASN A 434 17.87 -10.56 -20.11
C ASN A 434 19.06 -11.20 -20.86
N PHE A 435 19.71 -12.12 -20.19
CA PHE A 435 20.87 -12.83 -20.71
C PHE A 435 20.61 -14.34 -20.69
N ILE A 436 20.81 -14.99 -21.84
CA ILE A 436 20.65 -16.43 -22.03
C ILE A 436 22.03 -17.03 -22.35
N PRO A 437 22.90 -17.25 -21.34
CA PRO A 437 24.27 -17.72 -21.55
C PRO A 437 24.32 -19.15 -22.11
N VAL A 438 23.36 -19.97 -21.74
CA VAL A 438 23.29 -21.37 -22.18
C VAL A 438 21.89 -21.67 -22.70
N GLN A 439 21.85 -22.14 -23.95
CA GLN A 439 20.64 -22.62 -24.60
C GLN A 439 20.99 -23.83 -25.46
N THR A 440 20.71 -25.02 -24.94
CA THR A 440 20.92 -26.28 -25.62
C THR A 440 19.65 -27.13 -25.53
N LYS A 441 19.66 -28.33 -26.09
CA LYS A 441 18.51 -29.25 -25.97
C LYS A 441 18.18 -29.60 -24.52
N ASP A 442 19.19 -29.73 -23.67
CA ASP A 442 19.02 -30.18 -22.27
C ASP A 442 19.13 -29.07 -21.27
N TRP A 443 19.80 -27.97 -21.55
CA TRP A 443 20.08 -26.86 -20.69
C TRP A 443 19.52 -25.56 -21.25
N ASN A 444 18.81 -24.82 -20.40
CA ASN A 444 18.42 -23.44 -20.68
C ASN A 444 18.63 -22.62 -19.39
N LEU A 445 19.52 -21.63 -19.45
CA LEU A 445 19.79 -20.71 -18.37
C LEU A 445 19.41 -19.31 -18.81
N THR A 446 18.53 -18.67 -18.07
CA THR A 446 18.16 -17.26 -18.27
C THR A 446 18.47 -16.50 -16.99
N VAL A 447 19.15 -15.37 -17.12
CA VAL A 447 19.42 -14.42 -16.04
C VAL A 447 18.79 -13.10 -16.42
N GLY A 448 17.93 -12.58 -15.55
CA GLY A 448 17.27 -11.28 -15.69
C GLY A 448 17.81 -10.29 -14.65
N PHE A 449 18.04 -9.06 -15.08
CA PHE A 449 18.37 -7.94 -14.23
C PHE A 449 17.59 -6.71 -14.67
N ASN A 450 16.94 -6.03 -13.72
CA ASN A 450 16.31 -4.74 -13.96
C ASN A 450 16.71 -3.75 -12.88
N GLY A 451 16.68 -2.48 -13.18
CA GLY A 451 16.99 -1.45 -12.21
C GLY A 451 16.51 -0.08 -12.66
N THR A 452 16.30 0.78 -11.69
CA THR A 452 15.86 2.15 -11.91
C THR A 452 16.67 3.07 -11.00
N PHE A 453 17.39 4.01 -11.60
CA PHE A 453 17.91 5.18 -10.91
C PHE A 453 16.88 6.29 -11.01
N GLN A 454 16.53 6.90 -9.90
CA GLN A 454 15.54 7.97 -9.86
C GLN A 454 15.95 9.11 -8.94
N HIS A 455 15.40 10.28 -9.24
CA HIS A 455 15.45 11.44 -8.37
C HIS A 455 14.09 12.13 -8.37
N THR A 456 13.55 12.43 -7.19
CA THR A 456 12.26 13.06 -7.02
C THR A 456 12.39 14.28 -6.12
N GLU A 457 11.80 15.41 -6.53
CA GLU A 457 11.82 16.65 -5.75
C GLU A 457 10.53 17.45 -5.92
N PHE A 458 10.16 18.22 -4.91
CA PHE A 458 9.12 19.25 -5.05
C PHE A 458 9.68 20.47 -5.80
N THR A 459 8.96 20.91 -6.82
CA THR A 459 9.32 22.13 -7.58
C THR A 459 8.47 23.33 -7.17
N LYS A 460 7.29 23.08 -6.55
CA LYS A 460 6.38 24.10 -6.03
C LYS A 460 5.54 23.52 -4.90
N LEU A 461 5.24 24.30 -3.83
CA LEU A 461 4.40 23.89 -2.71
C LEU A 461 3.32 24.91 -2.30
N ASN A 462 3.44 26.16 -2.74
CA ASN A 462 2.48 27.24 -2.45
C ASN A 462 2.33 28.18 -3.64
N ASN A 463 1.44 29.15 -3.54
CA ASN A 463 1.26 30.20 -4.56
C ASN A 463 2.01 31.51 -4.23
N THR A 464 2.79 31.53 -3.17
CA THR A 464 3.66 32.65 -2.79
C THR A 464 5.11 32.26 -3.05
N ASP A 465 5.95 33.23 -3.44
CA ASP A 465 7.39 32.98 -3.63
C ASP A 465 8.12 33.00 -2.29
N ASP A 466 7.64 32.22 -1.32
CA ASP A 466 8.28 32.05 -0.02
C ASP A 466 9.21 30.82 -0.05
N PRO A 467 10.53 31.00 -0.10
CA PRO A 467 11.50 29.90 -0.16
C PRO A 467 11.56 29.10 1.13
N ASP A 468 11.04 29.63 2.24
CA ASP A 468 11.02 28.97 3.55
C ASP A 468 9.71 28.24 3.82
N TYR A 469 8.73 28.38 2.93
CA TYR A 469 7.50 27.64 3.05
C TYR A 469 7.75 26.13 3.04
N ASN A 470 7.15 25.45 3.99
CA ASN A 470 7.28 24.01 4.14
C ASN A 470 6.02 23.40 4.77
N ILE A 471 5.88 22.09 4.60
CA ILE A 471 4.78 21.32 5.19
C ILE A 471 5.42 20.23 6.04
N GLN A 472 5.22 20.29 7.35
CA GLN A 472 5.69 19.25 8.26
C GLN A 472 4.76 18.05 8.23
N THR A 473 5.34 16.84 8.34
CA THR A 473 4.64 15.55 8.37
C THR A 473 5.44 14.51 9.16
N GLY A 474 4.91 13.29 9.30
CA GLY A 474 5.62 12.20 9.96
C GLY A 474 5.55 12.23 11.48
N SER A 475 4.48 11.66 12.07
CA SER A 475 4.35 11.48 13.52
C SER A 475 5.18 10.31 14.00
N ILE A 476 5.72 10.40 15.22
CA ILE A 476 6.44 9.33 15.91
C ILE A 476 5.72 8.93 17.21
N THR A 477 6.01 7.74 17.73
CA THR A 477 5.29 7.14 18.87
C THR A 477 5.35 7.99 20.15
N LYS A 478 6.52 8.54 20.48
CA LYS A 478 6.72 9.36 21.70
C LYS A 478 6.63 10.86 21.46
N GLY A 479 6.58 11.28 20.20
CA GLY A 479 6.50 12.70 19.85
C GLY A 479 5.09 13.25 20.05
N THR A 480 4.97 14.38 20.75
CA THR A 480 3.69 15.07 20.94
C THR A 480 3.77 16.45 20.32
N GLY A 481 2.94 16.71 19.31
CA GLY A 481 2.81 18.03 18.68
C GLY A 481 3.92 18.42 17.70
N ASN A 482 4.98 17.60 17.55
CA ASN A 482 6.04 17.81 16.57
C ASN A 482 6.02 16.72 15.50
N LEU A 483 6.50 17.04 14.30
CA LEU A 483 6.55 16.14 13.16
C LEU A 483 7.99 15.96 12.70
N LEU A 484 8.35 14.75 12.26
CA LEU A 484 9.73 14.34 11.98
C LEU A 484 10.23 14.72 10.59
N GLN A 485 9.34 14.96 9.66
CA GLN A 485 9.66 15.11 8.25
C GLN A 485 9.11 16.43 7.70
N ILE A 486 9.65 16.84 6.57
CA ILE A 486 9.31 18.09 5.93
C ILE A 486 9.21 17.91 4.42
N HIS A 487 8.20 18.54 3.82
CA HIS A 487 8.12 18.78 2.40
C HIS A 487 8.59 20.21 2.14
N LYS A 488 9.62 20.39 1.34
CA LYS A 488 10.18 21.70 0.96
C LYS A 488 10.58 21.66 -0.52
N VAL A 489 10.49 22.77 -1.21
CA VAL A 489 10.93 22.90 -2.60
C VAL A 489 12.42 22.61 -2.71
N GLY A 490 12.82 21.85 -3.76
CA GLY A 490 14.18 21.39 -3.99
C GLY A 490 14.60 20.15 -3.20
N TYR A 491 13.66 19.54 -2.45
CA TYR A 491 13.92 18.33 -1.66
C TYR A 491 12.95 17.21 -2.02
N ALA A 492 13.41 15.98 -1.74
CA ALA A 492 12.58 14.79 -1.90
C ALA A 492 11.39 14.79 -0.93
N PRO A 493 10.25 14.20 -1.31
CA PRO A 493 9.13 13.96 -0.39
C PRO A 493 9.59 13.23 0.86
N TYR A 494 9.04 13.62 2.02
CA TYR A 494 9.35 13.01 3.33
C TYR A 494 10.81 13.15 3.76
N THR A 495 11.52 14.21 3.35
CA THR A 495 12.88 14.48 3.86
C THR A 495 12.86 14.61 5.37
N PHE A 496 13.79 13.92 6.05
CA PHE A 496 13.85 13.93 7.51
C PHE A 496 14.38 15.26 8.04
N TYR A 497 13.71 15.73 9.11
CA TYR A 497 13.96 16.98 9.78
C TYR A 497 14.19 16.71 11.26
N CYS A 498 15.47 16.62 11.67
CA CYS A 498 15.93 16.04 12.93
C CYS A 498 16.74 17.03 13.75
N PHE A 499 16.96 16.70 15.04
CA PHE A 499 18.04 17.28 15.85
C PHE A 499 19.33 16.49 15.61
N GLN A 500 20.46 17.16 15.61
CA GLN A 500 21.77 16.53 15.48
C GLN A 500 22.27 16.03 16.83
N GLN A 501 22.58 14.72 16.94
CA GLN A 501 23.11 14.10 18.15
C GLN A 501 24.56 14.49 18.43
N LEU A 502 24.90 14.72 19.70
CA LEU A 502 26.29 14.81 20.17
C LEU A 502 26.79 13.46 20.69
N TYR A 503 28.03 13.16 20.39
CA TYR A 503 28.72 11.93 20.76
C TYR A 503 29.94 12.25 21.61
N ASP A 504 30.33 11.32 22.49
CA ASP A 504 31.61 11.38 23.22
C ASP A 504 32.83 11.02 22.33
N GLN A 505 34.02 11.04 22.90
CA GLN A 505 35.26 10.73 22.18
C GLN A 505 35.34 9.27 21.70
N ASP A 506 34.58 8.37 22.32
CA ASP A 506 34.51 6.96 21.99
C ASP A 506 33.39 6.65 20.98
N GLY A 507 32.62 7.67 20.54
CA GLY A 507 31.52 7.55 19.58
C GLY A 507 30.20 7.11 20.21
N ASN A 508 30.07 7.13 21.55
CA ASN A 508 28.82 6.84 22.21
C ASN A 508 27.91 8.09 22.24
N PRO A 509 26.60 7.96 22.03
CA PRO A 509 25.68 9.09 22.08
C PRO A 509 25.56 9.62 23.53
N ILE A 510 25.62 10.93 23.69
CA ILE A 510 25.43 11.58 24.98
C ILE A 510 23.96 11.87 25.17
N GLN A 511 23.32 11.29 26.19
CA GLN A 511 21.88 11.41 26.42
C GLN A 511 21.46 12.87 26.63
N ASN A 512 20.42 13.30 25.90
CA ASN A 512 19.83 14.64 25.91
C ASN A 512 20.82 15.77 25.51
N ALA A 513 21.94 15.42 24.86
CA ALA A 513 22.89 16.38 24.35
C ALA A 513 22.75 16.46 22.81
N LEU A 514 22.27 17.59 22.35
CA LEU A 514 22.03 17.89 20.95
C LEU A 514 22.81 19.13 20.53
N VAL A 515 23.01 19.30 19.24
CA VAL A 515 23.75 20.49 18.73
C VAL A 515 22.82 21.69 18.76
N ASP A 516 23.25 22.74 19.49
CA ASP A 516 22.68 24.08 19.48
C ASP A 516 23.17 24.78 18.19
N ARG A 517 22.29 24.81 17.16
CA ARG A 517 22.63 25.28 15.81
C ARG A 517 22.53 26.79 15.68
N ASP A 518 21.59 27.42 16.36
CA ASP A 518 21.40 28.87 16.35
C ASP A 518 22.25 29.58 17.45
N LYS A 519 22.88 28.80 18.35
CA LYS A 519 23.80 29.24 19.40
C LYS A 519 23.15 30.16 20.43
N ASP A 520 21.90 29.94 20.72
CA ASP A 520 21.17 30.73 21.72
C ASP A 520 21.32 30.16 23.17
N GLY A 521 21.97 29.00 23.30
CA GLY A 521 22.22 28.29 24.58
C GLY A 521 21.06 27.40 25.01
N LYS A 522 20.08 27.15 24.15
CA LYS A 522 18.92 26.29 24.40
C LYS A 522 18.68 25.38 23.22
N ILE A 523 18.15 24.19 23.47
CA ILE A 523 17.72 23.30 22.40
C ILE A 523 16.24 23.51 22.15
N THR A 524 15.89 24.01 20.98
CA THR A 524 14.53 24.34 20.53
C THR A 524 14.24 23.80 19.14
N GLN A 525 13.04 24.04 18.61
CA GLN A 525 12.70 23.63 17.24
C GLN A 525 13.58 24.32 16.16
N ALA A 526 14.22 25.46 16.50
CA ALA A 526 15.14 26.19 15.61
C ALA A 526 16.46 25.43 15.35
N ASP A 527 16.83 24.49 16.25
CA ASP A 527 18.05 23.68 16.12
C ASP A 527 17.89 22.46 15.22
N ARG A 528 16.69 22.21 14.73
CA ARG A 528 16.45 21.12 13.78
C ARG A 528 17.04 21.47 12.41
N TYR A 529 17.45 20.43 11.69
CA TYR A 529 18.02 20.59 10.35
C TYR A 529 17.44 19.57 9.37
N MET A 530 17.45 19.92 8.10
CA MET A 530 17.14 19.00 7.01
C MET A 530 18.36 18.11 6.76
N THR A 531 18.13 16.81 6.75
CA THR A 531 19.22 15.81 6.69
C THR A 531 19.63 15.45 5.26
N ASP A 532 18.97 15.96 4.23
CA ASP A 532 19.06 15.53 2.82
C ASP A 532 18.80 14.02 2.61
N LYS A 533 18.18 13.38 3.60
CA LYS A 533 17.85 11.95 3.62
C LYS A 533 16.35 11.78 3.59
N SER A 534 15.87 10.85 2.76
CA SER A 534 14.46 10.53 2.61
C SER A 534 14.23 9.01 2.56
N PRO A 535 13.01 8.52 2.74
CA PRO A 535 12.69 7.11 2.55
C PRO A 535 12.71 6.68 1.07
N ASN A 536 12.74 7.63 0.14
CA ASN A 536 12.77 7.33 -1.29
C ASN A 536 14.13 6.79 -1.70
N PRO A 537 14.23 5.60 -2.33
CA PRO A 537 15.50 5.09 -2.80
C PRO A 537 16.00 5.87 -4.03
N ASP A 538 17.32 6.05 -4.12
CA ASP A 538 17.96 6.54 -5.35
C ASP A 538 18.03 5.45 -6.42
N PHE A 539 18.15 4.20 -6.00
CA PHE A 539 18.24 3.04 -6.88
C PHE A 539 17.46 1.85 -6.32
N PHE A 540 16.63 1.25 -7.13
CA PHE A 540 16.02 -0.04 -6.85
C PHE A 540 16.22 -1.01 -8.00
N TYR A 541 16.35 -2.31 -7.68
CA TYR A 541 16.74 -3.31 -8.65
C TYR A 541 16.11 -4.68 -8.36
N GLY A 542 16.00 -5.48 -9.41
CA GLY A 542 15.59 -6.86 -9.32
C GLY A 542 16.55 -7.77 -10.06
N ILE A 543 16.75 -8.96 -9.53
CA ILE A 543 17.53 -10.04 -10.16
C ILE A 543 16.70 -11.32 -10.20
N SER A 544 16.75 -12.01 -11.32
CA SER A 544 16.11 -13.31 -11.50
C SER A 544 17.02 -14.30 -12.18
N LEU A 545 16.87 -15.57 -11.82
CA LEU A 545 17.53 -16.67 -12.51
C LEU A 545 16.54 -17.80 -12.74
N LYS A 546 16.54 -18.32 -13.94
CA LYS A 546 15.78 -19.52 -14.33
C LYS A 546 16.70 -20.51 -15.05
N LEU A 547 16.83 -21.69 -14.48
CA LEU A 547 17.61 -22.79 -15.03
C LEU A 547 16.69 -23.97 -15.28
N ASN A 548 16.66 -24.46 -16.52
CA ASN A 548 16.03 -25.72 -16.87
C ASN A 548 17.11 -26.71 -17.28
N TYR A 549 17.07 -27.91 -16.70
CA TYR A 549 17.92 -29.01 -17.08
C TYR A 549 17.09 -30.28 -17.25
N LYS A 550 16.84 -30.70 -18.47
CA LYS A 550 15.94 -31.83 -18.79
C LYS A 550 14.58 -31.64 -18.10
N ASN A 551 14.30 -32.46 -17.12
CA ASN A 551 13.05 -32.44 -16.34
C ASN A 551 13.13 -31.59 -15.06
N TRP A 552 14.30 -31.05 -14.72
CA TRP A 552 14.51 -30.18 -13.59
C TRP A 552 14.30 -28.72 -13.96
N ASP A 553 13.69 -27.97 -13.09
CA ASP A 553 13.64 -26.52 -13.14
C ASP A 553 14.06 -25.94 -11.78
N PHE A 554 14.95 -24.97 -11.84
CA PHE A 554 15.40 -24.19 -10.71
C PHE A 554 15.25 -22.71 -11.00
N GLY A 555 14.81 -21.93 -10.03
CA GLY A 555 14.73 -20.49 -10.18
C GLY A 555 14.78 -19.76 -8.86
N PHE A 556 15.24 -18.52 -8.93
CA PHE A 556 15.12 -17.58 -7.83
C PHE A 556 14.81 -16.18 -8.34
N ASN A 557 14.21 -15.37 -7.46
CA ASN A 557 14.01 -13.95 -7.63
C ASN A 557 14.45 -13.22 -6.35
N GLY A 558 15.00 -12.05 -6.54
CA GLY A 558 15.37 -11.17 -5.45
C GLY A 558 15.30 -9.71 -5.91
N HIS A 559 15.12 -8.82 -4.96
CA HIS A 559 15.10 -7.38 -5.21
C HIS A 559 15.84 -6.62 -4.11
N GLY A 560 16.12 -5.38 -4.38
CA GLY A 560 16.75 -4.50 -3.40
C GLY A 560 16.56 -3.02 -3.71
N SER A 561 16.90 -2.20 -2.74
CA SER A 561 16.98 -0.76 -2.89
C SER A 561 18.25 -0.22 -2.24
N ALA A 562 18.70 0.94 -2.71
CA ALA A 562 19.84 1.65 -2.15
C ALA A 562 19.55 3.16 -2.11
N GLY A 563 20.13 3.83 -1.10
CA GLY A 563 19.95 5.26 -0.89
C GLY A 563 18.73 5.66 -0.07
N ASN A 564 17.87 4.71 0.28
CA ASN A 564 16.71 4.96 1.14
C ASN A 564 17.09 4.95 2.63
N TRP A 565 16.47 5.82 3.39
CA TRP A 565 16.68 5.96 4.83
C TRP A 565 15.38 5.71 5.59
N VAL A 566 15.50 5.19 6.80
CA VAL A 566 14.39 4.89 7.70
C VAL A 566 14.69 5.48 9.08
N PHE A 567 13.69 6.14 9.66
CA PHE A 567 13.75 6.52 11.06
C PHE A 567 13.22 5.37 11.91
N ASN A 568 14.09 4.84 12.76
CA ASN A 568 13.78 3.74 13.67
C ASN A 568 13.04 4.30 14.91
N ASP A 569 11.74 4.55 14.76
CA ASP A 569 10.89 5.09 15.81
C ASP A 569 10.73 4.12 16.99
N PHE A 570 10.77 2.82 16.71
CA PHE A 570 10.80 1.80 17.76
C PHE A 570 12.06 1.96 18.62
N ALA A 571 13.22 2.17 18.01
CA ALA A 571 14.47 2.42 18.72
C ALA A 571 14.42 3.75 19.50
N SER A 572 13.90 4.81 18.88
CA SER A 572 13.72 6.10 19.55
C SER A 572 12.87 5.97 20.81
N ALA A 573 11.69 5.36 20.67
CA ALA A 573 10.73 5.19 21.77
C ALA A 573 11.24 4.32 22.92
N ASN A 574 12.21 3.41 22.66
CA ASN A 574 12.70 2.40 23.61
C ASN A 574 14.21 2.51 23.88
N SER A 575 14.79 3.70 23.74
CA SER A 575 16.24 3.94 23.86
C SER A 575 16.75 4.12 25.30
N THR A 576 15.87 4.18 26.30
CA THR A 576 16.24 4.46 27.69
C THR A 576 15.76 3.36 28.65
N SER A 577 16.55 3.11 29.71
CA SER A 577 16.14 2.27 30.84
C SER A 577 15.40 3.06 31.95
N ASN A 578 15.05 4.31 31.70
CA ASN A 578 14.24 5.06 32.65
C ASN A 578 12.86 4.40 32.83
N ILE A 579 12.56 4.03 34.06
CA ILE A 579 11.30 3.41 34.45
C ILE A 579 10.49 4.44 35.19
N ASP A 580 9.25 4.64 34.79
CA ASP A 580 8.29 5.31 35.64
C ASP A 580 7.78 4.33 36.70
N ILE A 581 8.43 4.37 37.86
CA ILE A 581 8.09 3.52 39.02
C ILE A 581 6.62 3.76 39.47
N ASN A 582 6.09 4.96 39.23
CA ASN A 582 4.73 5.29 39.60
C ASN A 582 3.68 4.58 38.72
N ALA A 583 4.08 4.14 37.52
CA ALA A 583 3.21 3.34 36.65
C ALA A 583 3.07 1.88 37.12
N GLY A 584 3.82 1.44 38.14
CA GLY A 584 3.75 0.07 38.68
C GLY A 584 4.20 -1.03 37.71
N ASN A 585 4.96 -0.68 36.67
CA ASN A 585 5.42 -1.61 35.64
C ASN A 585 6.95 -1.69 35.60
N LEU A 586 7.49 -2.91 35.59
CA LEU A 586 8.87 -3.22 35.29
C LEU A 586 8.93 -3.88 33.90
N PRO A 587 8.98 -3.12 32.81
CA PRO A 587 8.98 -3.69 31.47
C PRO A 587 10.31 -4.39 31.17
N ASN A 588 10.27 -5.32 30.23
CA ASN A 588 11.48 -5.82 29.59
C ASN A 588 12.09 -4.71 28.73
N PHE A 589 13.43 -4.58 28.73
CA PHE A 589 14.10 -3.51 27.99
C PHE A 589 14.56 -3.97 26.61
N ALA A 590 14.49 -3.05 25.64
CA ALA A 590 15.11 -3.25 24.34
C ALA A 590 16.64 -3.41 24.45
N ARG A 591 17.24 -4.25 23.64
CA ARG A 591 18.71 -4.44 23.58
C ARG A 591 19.47 -3.13 23.29
N LEU A 592 18.81 -2.20 22.65
CA LEU A 592 19.33 -0.87 22.32
C LEU A 592 19.77 -0.09 23.57
N VAL A 593 19.09 -0.26 24.71
CA VAL A 593 19.47 0.39 25.97
C VAL A 593 20.92 0.07 26.36
N LYS A 594 21.43 -1.11 26.01
CA LYS A 594 22.85 -1.47 26.23
C LYS A 594 23.81 -0.70 25.33
N LYS A 595 23.35 -0.29 24.15
CA LYS A 595 24.15 0.50 23.20
C LYS A 595 24.12 1.99 23.54
N THR A 596 22.95 2.52 23.91
CA THR A 596 22.78 3.93 24.23
C THR A 596 23.37 4.28 25.60
N GLY A 597 23.25 3.37 26.57
CA GLY A 597 23.59 3.65 27.97
C GLY A 597 22.67 4.66 28.65
N PHE A 598 21.52 4.98 28.03
CA PHE A 598 20.58 5.99 28.51
C PHE A 598 19.83 5.50 29.74
N THR A 599 19.98 6.21 30.86
CA THR A 599 19.38 5.85 32.15
C THR A 599 18.37 6.87 32.66
N LYS A 600 18.39 8.08 32.14
CA LYS A 600 17.46 9.16 32.48
C LYS A 600 16.27 9.16 31.52
N ALA A 601 15.25 9.95 31.84
CA ALA A 601 14.19 10.24 30.88
C ALA A 601 14.78 10.98 29.66
N ASN A 602 14.38 10.58 28.47
CA ASN A 602 14.70 11.33 27.26
C ASN A 602 13.92 12.65 27.27
N SER A 603 14.56 13.73 26.82
CA SER A 603 13.87 14.97 26.49
C SER A 603 12.94 14.79 25.28
N GLY A 604 12.00 15.71 25.09
CA GLY A 604 11.13 15.72 23.92
C GLY A 604 11.90 15.79 22.61
N GLU A 605 13.02 16.48 22.60
CA GLU A 605 13.90 16.68 21.45
C GLU A 605 14.73 15.44 21.13
N GLN A 606 15.18 14.69 22.15
CA GLN A 606 15.97 13.47 22.00
C GLN A 606 15.28 12.42 21.14
N TRP A 607 13.94 12.32 21.20
CA TRP A 607 13.19 11.37 20.37
C TRP A 607 13.25 11.70 18.88
N TYR A 608 13.57 12.93 18.49
CA TYR A 608 13.72 13.37 17.11
C TYR A 608 15.18 13.43 16.65
N SER A 609 16.10 12.80 17.41
CA SER A 609 17.52 12.80 17.10
C SER A 609 17.84 11.98 15.85
N ASP A 610 18.76 12.48 15.02
CA ASP A 610 19.28 11.82 13.83
C ASP A 610 20.04 10.51 14.12
N MET A 611 20.38 10.22 15.39
CA MET A 611 20.95 8.94 15.78
C MET A 611 20.04 7.72 15.49
N PHE A 612 18.75 7.94 15.33
CA PHE A 612 17.77 6.92 14.99
C PHE A 612 17.47 6.85 13.50
N LEU A 613 18.13 7.70 12.70
CA LEU A 613 17.98 7.71 11.24
C LEU A 613 19.03 6.77 10.63
N GLU A 614 18.58 5.64 10.11
CA GLU A 614 19.43 4.55 9.65
C GLU A 614 19.31 4.36 8.12
N ASN A 615 20.43 3.95 7.50
CA ASN A 615 20.42 3.53 6.11
C ASN A 615 19.66 2.20 6.00
N ALA A 616 18.59 2.20 5.19
CA ALA A 616 17.73 1.04 4.98
C ALA A 616 17.95 0.39 3.62
N SER A 617 19.09 0.60 2.99
CA SER A 617 19.48 -0.12 1.78
C SER A 617 19.51 -1.63 2.05
N PHE A 618 18.99 -2.42 1.11
CA PHE A 618 18.90 -3.86 1.30
C PHE A 618 18.94 -4.65 0.00
N PHE A 619 19.22 -5.94 0.12
CA PHE A 619 18.92 -6.97 -0.86
C PHE A 619 18.11 -8.07 -0.20
N ARG A 620 16.96 -8.41 -0.79
CA ARG A 620 16.11 -9.51 -0.36
C ARG A 620 16.08 -10.63 -1.40
N MET A 621 16.30 -11.86 -0.97
CA MET A 621 15.99 -13.04 -1.75
C MET A 621 14.53 -13.41 -1.49
N ASP A 622 13.68 -13.10 -2.47
CA ASP A 622 12.22 -13.25 -2.35
C ASP A 622 11.78 -14.70 -2.39
N ASP A 623 12.25 -15.43 -3.40
CA ASP A 623 11.89 -16.83 -3.55
C ASP A 623 13.00 -17.65 -4.20
N ILE A 624 13.04 -18.92 -3.81
CA ILE A 624 13.82 -19.99 -4.45
C ILE A 624 12.89 -21.16 -4.71
N ASN A 625 12.90 -21.67 -5.93
CA ASN A 625 12.07 -22.80 -6.35
C ASN A 625 12.92 -23.87 -7.03
N LEU A 626 12.66 -25.14 -6.70
CA LEU A 626 13.24 -26.31 -7.35
C LEU A 626 12.12 -27.28 -7.69
N GLY A 627 11.99 -27.63 -8.97
CA GLY A 627 10.95 -28.51 -9.46
C GLY A 627 11.49 -29.67 -10.28
N TYR A 628 10.76 -30.78 -10.29
CA TYR A 628 10.99 -31.90 -11.19
C TYR A 628 9.69 -32.35 -11.87
N THR A 629 9.72 -32.51 -13.18
CA THR A 629 8.57 -32.91 -13.98
C THR A 629 8.70 -34.36 -14.44
N PHE A 630 7.78 -35.21 -14.01
CA PHE A 630 7.58 -36.56 -14.47
C PHE A 630 6.71 -36.52 -15.75
N ASN A 631 7.28 -36.73 -16.93
CA ASN A 631 6.56 -36.66 -18.21
C ASN A 631 5.73 -37.92 -18.46
N LYS A 632 5.98 -39.01 -17.74
CA LYS A 632 5.25 -40.28 -17.83
C LYS A 632 5.33 -41.00 -16.50
N ILE A 633 4.21 -41.47 -15.98
CA ILE A 633 4.14 -42.24 -14.75
C ILE A 633 3.46 -43.58 -15.04
N GLY A 634 4.27 -44.64 -15.19
CA GLY A 634 3.75 -45.95 -15.56
C GLY A 634 3.01 -45.90 -16.91
N ASN A 635 1.75 -46.35 -16.91
CA ASN A 635 0.87 -46.35 -18.12
C ASN A 635 0.06 -45.05 -18.29
N TRP A 636 0.17 -44.11 -17.35
CA TRP A 636 -0.56 -42.86 -17.41
C TRP A 636 0.11 -41.86 -18.38
N LYS A 637 -0.70 -41.28 -19.28
CA LYS A 637 -0.24 -40.36 -20.33
C LYS A 637 -0.07 -38.90 -19.88
N GLY A 638 -0.49 -38.59 -18.68
CA GLY A 638 -0.36 -37.26 -18.11
C GLY A 638 1.04 -36.94 -17.59
N SER A 639 1.25 -35.72 -17.16
CA SER A 639 2.48 -35.27 -16.53
C SER A 639 2.23 -34.79 -15.09
N MET A 640 3.23 -34.97 -14.23
CA MET A 640 3.17 -34.52 -12.83
C MET A 640 4.44 -33.72 -12.52
N ARG A 641 4.28 -32.51 -12.01
CA ARG A 641 5.41 -31.72 -11.51
C ARG A 641 5.33 -31.60 -10.00
N VAL A 642 6.39 -31.98 -9.32
CA VAL A 642 6.60 -31.76 -7.89
C VAL A 642 7.60 -30.61 -7.74
N ALA A 643 7.28 -29.60 -6.94
CA ALA A 643 8.20 -28.49 -6.72
C ALA A 643 8.22 -28.12 -5.22
N PHE A 644 9.43 -27.86 -4.74
CA PHE A 644 9.69 -27.26 -3.43
C PHE A 644 10.05 -25.79 -3.62
N GLY A 645 9.48 -24.94 -2.78
CA GLY A 645 9.74 -23.50 -2.81
C GLY A 645 9.92 -22.92 -1.42
N VAL A 646 10.78 -21.93 -1.32
CA VAL A 646 10.99 -21.12 -0.12
C VAL A 646 10.74 -19.67 -0.48
N GLN A 647 9.91 -18.96 0.29
CA GLN A 647 9.65 -17.53 0.12
C GLN A 647 10.21 -16.75 1.32
N ASN A 648 10.58 -15.50 1.10
CA ASN A 648 11.26 -14.64 2.06
C ASN A 648 12.50 -15.34 2.65
N VAL A 649 13.43 -15.69 1.74
CA VAL A 649 14.56 -16.60 2.07
C VAL A 649 15.53 -15.94 3.03
N PHE A 650 15.99 -14.73 2.69
CA PHE A 650 16.83 -13.90 3.56
C PHE A 650 16.80 -12.44 3.09
N VAL A 651 17.21 -11.54 3.98
CA VAL A 651 17.49 -10.13 3.68
C VAL A 651 18.91 -9.79 4.16
N ILE A 652 19.61 -9.00 3.36
CA ILE A 652 20.92 -8.44 3.67
C ILE A 652 20.72 -6.92 3.81
N THR A 653 21.02 -6.36 4.96
CA THR A 653 20.86 -4.93 5.27
C THR A 653 21.68 -4.55 6.49
N ASP A 654 22.08 -3.28 6.59
CA ASP A 654 22.67 -2.69 7.79
C ASP A 654 21.61 -2.09 8.74
N TYR A 655 20.35 -2.04 8.33
CA TYR A 655 19.25 -1.56 9.14
C TYR A 655 19.06 -2.42 10.39
N SER A 656 18.98 -1.77 11.55
CA SER A 656 18.93 -2.46 12.85
C SER A 656 17.54 -2.91 13.27
N GLY A 657 16.47 -2.42 12.61
CA GLY A 657 15.07 -2.79 12.87
C GLY A 657 14.72 -4.17 12.31
N VAL A 658 13.42 -4.51 12.39
CA VAL A 658 12.93 -5.85 12.04
C VAL A 658 12.99 -6.11 10.52
N ASP A 659 12.67 -5.11 9.72
CA ASP A 659 12.64 -5.22 8.26
C ASP A 659 12.91 -3.84 7.64
N PRO A 660 13.83 -3.71 6.67
CA PRO A 660 14.13 -2.43 6.02
C PRO A 660 13.01 -1.94 5.10
N GLU A 661 12.11 -2.81 4.66
CA GLU A 661 10.94 -2.45 3.84
C GLU A 661 9.75 -2.09 4.72
N ILE A 662 9.76 -0.85 5.21
CA ILE A 662 8.70 -0.33 6.07
C ILE A 662 7.41 -0.14 5.29
N PRO A 663 6.24 -0.58 5.81
CA PRO A 663 4.95 -0.28 5.21
C PRO A 663 4.67 1.23 5.19
N GLY A 664 4.20 1.72 4.03
CA GLY A 664 3.91 3.15 3.85
C GLY A 664 5.05 3.90 3.15
N VAL A 665 4.82 5.19 2.91
CA VAL A 665 5.70 6.03 2.08
C VAL A 665 6.65 6.91 2.90
N ASN A 666 6.44 7.00 4.22
CA ASN A 666 7.15 7.93 5.08
C ASN A 666 8.42 7.35 5.74
N GLY A 667 8.66 6.04 5.65
CA GLY A 667 9.87 5.42 6.20
C GLY A 667 10.07 5.61 7.71
N ILE A 668 8.98 5.65 8.50
CA ILE A 668 9.02 5.70 9.97
C ILE A 668 8.65 4.31 10.49
N ASP A 669 9.60 3.63 11.15
CA ASP A 669 9.41 2.29 11.71
C ASP A 669 8.93 2.34 13.15
N GLY A 670 7.61 2.28 13.32
CA GLY A 670 6.95 2.21 14.63
C GLY A 670 6.76 0.79 15.18
N SER A 671 7.57 -0.18 14.78
CA SER A 671 7.47 -1.60 15.12
C SER A 671 6.57 -2.37 14.14
N ILE A 672 7.17 -2.98 13.16
CA ILE A 672 6.48 -3.86 12.20
C ILE A 672 6.56 -5.33 12.61
N TRP A 673 5.63 -6.11 12.10
CA TRP A 673 5.66 -7.55 12.27
C TRP A 673 6.72 -8.17 11.36
N PRO A 674 7.50 -9.14 11.86
CA PRO A 674 8.47 -9.82 11.02
C PRO A 674 7.75 -10.61 9.92
N ARG A 675 8.28 -10.53 8.70
CA ARG A 675 7.77 -11.31 7.57
C ARG A 675 8.13 -12.78 7.76
N PRO A 676 7.15 -13.71 7.69
CA PRO A 676 7.44 -15.13 7.86
C PRO A 676 8.19 -15.70 6.65
N ARG A 677 9.12 -16.61 6.90
CA ARG A 677 9.66 -17.48 5.86
C ARG A 677 8.67 -18.61 5.59
N THR A 678 8.29 -18.79 4.32
CA THR A 678 7.30 -19.78 3.92
C THR A 678 7.94 -20.90 3.12
N TYR A 679 7.74 -22.14 3.54
CA TYR A 679 8.13 -23.32 2.80
C TYR A 679 6.91 -23.92 2.13
N SER A 680 7.00 -24.27 0.84
CA SER A 680 5.89 -24.79 0.06
C SER A 680 6.28 -26.06 -0.69
N LEU A 681 5.39 -27.05 -0.67
CA LEU A 681 5.44 -28.20 -1.57
C LEU A 681 4.25 -28.09 -2.52
N ARG A 682 4.52 -28.12 -3.82
CA ARG A 682 3.51 -27.97 -4.87
C ARG A 682 3.45 -29.23 -5.73
N LEU A 683 2.24 -29.68 -5.99
CA LEU A 683 1.98 -30.77 -6.90
C LEU A 683 1.06 -30.28 -8.02
N ASN A 684 1.55 -30.32 -9.26
CA ASN A 684 0.74 -30.00 -10.44
C ASN A 684 0.58 -31.28 -11.26
N VAL A 685 -0.65 -31.65 -11.56
CA VAL A 685 -1.00 -32.84 -12.33
C VAL A 685 -1.77 -32.43 -13.58
N ASN A 686 -1.30 -32.84 -14.77
CA ASN A 686 -1.95 -32.59 -16.06
C ASN A 686 -2.40 -33.95 -16.62
N PHE A 687 -3.70 -34.08 -16.90
CA PHE A 687 -4.34 -35.31 -17.38
C PHE A 687 -4.42 -35.34 -18.91
#